data_54597003de207179bcc53bbd5c5c199e
#
_entry.id   54597003de207179bcc53bbd5c5c199e
#
_cell.length_a   1.000
_cell.length_b   1.000
_cell.length_c   1.000
_cell.angle_alpha   90.00
_cell.angle_beta   90.00
_cell.angle_gamma   90.00
#
_symmetry.space_group_name_H-M   'P 1'
#
loop_
_entity.id
_entity.type
_entity.pdbx_description
1 polymer ?
#
loop_
_entity_poly.entity_id
_entity_poly.type
_entity_poly.pdbx_seq_one_letter_code
_entity_poly.pdbx_strand_id
1 'polypeptide(L)'
;KALINKFDKLNKVSKKFNEENNINIKNISDPKVICNKIASSLKLELNEKQKILEIIDIQKKLETILSFLENEIDVLSVEKKIRGRVKNQMEKTQREYYLNEQLKAIQKELGDIEDGKDELKQLEDNIKNSQMSKEAEEKSLSELKKLKTMSPMSAESTVVRNYLDWMVGLPWSKLSEVNTDIKKAEDVLNKDHYGLEKVKDRILEFLAVQSRLKKIKGPILCLVGPPGVGKTSLGKSIAKSTGREFVRMSLGGVRDEAEIRGHRRTYIGSLPGKIIQLMKKAGTKNPLILLDEIDKIGMDYRGDPSSALLEALDPEQNNAFNDHYLEVDYDLSNVMFVTTANTLNIPSPLLDRMEVIRISGYTEQEKTEIANKYLIPKQIKENGLKINELNIKAEAVKEIIRKYTRESGVRGLERELAKLARKSVKEIVSKIKLNVEVDDKNIDKYLGVKKFKFGEIENEDKVGVVTGLAWTEVGGELLSIESVVMPGKGKLEHTGKLGDVMKESIKAAKSYVRSRCLDYGIIPPTFEKKDIHIHVPEGATPKDGPSAGIGMVTSIVSALSGTSIRKDVAMTGEVTLRGRVLPIGGLKEKLLAALRGGIKTVIIPSENEKDLIELPKNIIEGLKIIPVNDVEEVLKIALTKELNPIKWIEVDNIQNKETSQQKSPIN
;
A
#
# COMPACT_ATOMS: atom_id res chain seq x y z
N LYS A 1 -42.66 -47.72 -31.57
CA LYS A 1 -41.34 -48.27 -31.92
C LYS A 1 -40.24 -47.63 -31.04
N ALA A 2 -40.17 -46.28 -30.90
CA ALA A 2 -39.12 -45.60 -30.10
C ALA A 2 -39.10 -46.09 -28.63
N LEU A 3 -40.27 -46.18 -27.99
CA LEU A 3 -40.42 -46.62 -26.62
C LEU A 3 -39.94 -48.08 -26.41
N ILE A 4 -40.29 -49.00 -27.33
CA ILE A 4 -39.83 -50.38 -27.27
C ILE A 4 -38.31 -50.50 -27.43
N ASN A 5 -37.72 -49.74 -28.34
CA ASN A 5 -36.28 -49.72 -28.53
C ASN A 5 -35.52 -49.18 -27.31
N LYS A 6 -36.06 -48.16 -26.66
CA LYS A 6 -35.48 -47.61 -25.40
C LYS A 6 -35.61 -48.58 -24.23
N PHE A 7 -36.76 -49.28 -24.11
CA PHE A 7 -36.97 -50.30 -23.10
C PHE A 7 -36.03 -51.52 -23.30
N ASP A 8 -35.83 -51.96 -24.56
CA ASP A 8 -34.83 -53.00 -24.86
C ASP A 8 -33.39 -52.52 -24.49
N LYS A 9 -33.10 -51.24 -24.66
CA LYS A 9 -31.82 -50.67 -24.24
C LYS A 9 -31.65 -50.68 -22.70
N LEU A 10 -32.70 -50.31 -21.96
CA LEU A 10 -32.72 -50.39 -20.50
C LEU A 10 -32.44 -51.82 -20.01
N ASN A 11 -33.12 -52.82 -20.61
CA ASN A 11 -32.94 -54.24 -20.28
C ASN A 11 -31.50 -54.72 -20.54
N LYS A 12 -30.83 -54.23 -21.57
CA LYS A 12 -29.42 -54.57 -21.84
C LYS A 12 -28.44 -53.94 -20.87
N VAL A 13 -28.77 -52.77 -20.31
CA VAL A 13 -27.89 -52.05 -19.34
C VAL A 13 -28.07 -52.60 -17.92
N SER A 14 -29.26 -53.03 -17.56
CA SER A 14 -29.62 -53.54 -16.23
C SER A 14 -29.64 -55.08 -16.20
N LYS A 15 -28.64 -55.72 -15.61
CA LYS A 15 -28.56 -57.18 -15.44
C LYS A 15 -29.67 -57.77 -14.54
N LYS A 16 -30.28 -56.99 -13.67
CA LYS A 16 -31.33 -57.42 -12.72
C LYS A 16 -32.71 -57.56 -13.35
N PHE A 17 -32.94 -56.97 -14.53
CA PHE A 17 -34.25 -57.06 -15.22
C PHE A 17 -34.40 -58.33 -16.05
N ASN A 18 -33.35 -59.13 -16.21
CA ASN A 18 -33.37 -60.28 -17.09
C ASN A 18 -33.98 -61.58 -16.48
N GLU A 19 -34.16 -61.62 -15.18
CA GLU A 19 -34.56 -62.89 -14.55
C GLU A 19 -36.07 -62.97 -14.16
N GLU A 20 -36.77 -61.87 -13.93
CA GLU A 20 -38.14 -61.91 -13.45
C GLU A 20 -39.23 -61.39 -14.40
N ASN A 21 -38.90 -60.67 -15.47
CA ASN A 21 -39.89 -60.08 -16.36
C ASN A 21 -39.51 -60.16 -17.85
N ASN A 22 -39.41 -61.33 -18.42
CA ASN A 22 -39.39 -61.55 -19.88
C ASN A 22 -40.73 -61.21 -20.52
N ILE A 23 -41.20 -59.99 -20.39
CA ILE A 23 -42.41 -59.49 -21.03
C ILE A 23 -42.10 -59.28 -22.49
N ASN A 24 -42.60 -60.21 -23.33
CA ASN A 24 -42.43 -60.13 -24.80
C ASN A 24 -43.38 -59.06 -25.36
N ILE A 25 -42.94 -57.78 -25.17
CA ILE A 25 -43.68 -56.56 -25.55
C ILE A 25 -43.78 -56.43 -27.08
N LYS A 26 -42.94 -57.15 -27.83
CA LYS A 26 -42.89 -57.10 -29.30
C LYS A 26 -44.10 -57.64 -29.98
N ASN A 27 -44.88 -58.51 -29.32
CA ASN A 27 -46.07 -59.17 -29.85
C ASN A 27 -47.40 -58.46 -29.49
N ILE A 28 -47.34 -57.28 -28.87
CA ILE A 28 -48.49 -56.50 -28.44
C ILE A 28 -48.72 -55.37 -29.42
N SER A 29 -49.95 -55.35 -30.01
CA SER A 29 -50.27 -54.30 -31.04
C SER A 29 -50.97 -53.07 -30.42
N ASP A 30 -51.53 -53.19 -29.24
CA ASP A 30 -52.22 -52.06 -28.58
C ASP A 30 -51.31 -51.16 -27.82
N PRO A 31 -51.18 -49.82 -28.21
CA PRO A 31 -50.32 -48.85 -27.58
C PRO A 31 -50.65 -48.64 -26.08
N LYS A 32 -51.89 -48.75 -25.64
CA LYS A 32 -52.31 -48.62 -24.23
C LYS A 32 -51.72 -49.72 -23.36
N VAL A 33 -51.80 -50.96 -23.84
CA VAL A 33 -51.26 -52.12 -23.14
C VAL A 33 -49.78 -52.08 -23.05
N ILE A 34 -49.08 -51.62 -24.09
CA ILE A 34 -47.64 -51.42 -24.11
C ILE A 34 -47.21 -50.38 -23.04
N CYS A 35 -47.88 -49.22 -22.99
CA CYS A 35 -47.62 -48.18 -21.99
C CYS A 35 -47.76 -48.72 -20.57
N ASN A 36 -48.84 -49.35 -20.25
CA ASN A 36 -49.10 -49.84 -18.90
C ASN A 36 -48.13 -50.94 -18.47
N LYS A 37 -47.72 -51.82 -19.37
CA LYS A 37 -46.73 -52.87 -19.09
C LYS A 37 -45.33 -52.30 -18.89
N ILE A 38 -44.93 -51.33 -19.66
CA ILE A 38 -43.62 -50.67 -19.47
C ILE A 38 -43.64 -49.86 -18.17
N ALA A 39 -44.68 -49.06 -17.91
CA ALA A 39 -44.82 -48.30 -16.67
C ALA A 39 -44.79 -49.16 -15.42
N SER A 40 -45.42 -50.34 -15.45
CA SER A 40 -45.42 -51.29 -14.32
C SER A 40 -44.04 -51.91 -14.06
N SER A 41 -43.20 -52.04 -15.10
CA SER A 41 -41.87 -52.61 -14.97
C SER A 41 -40.80 -51.61 -14.56
N LEU A 42 -41.08 -50.30 -14.66
CA LEU A 42 -40.14 -49.24 -14.22
C LEU A 42 -40.17 -49.05 -12.70
N LYS A 43 -39.03 -48.80 -12.11
CA LYS A 43 -38.88 -48.48 -10.68
C LYS A 43 -39.19 -47.00 -10.41
N LEU A 44 -40.42 -46.58 -10.71
CA LEU A 44 -40.88 -45.22 -10.48
C LEU A 44 -41.46 -45.09 -9.06
N GLU A 45 -41.35 -43.89 -8.50
CA GLU A 45 -42.03 -43.54 -7.25
C GLU A 45 -43.54 -43.55 -7.39
N LEU A 46 -44.25 -43.69 -6.27
CA LEU A 46 -45.70 -43.80 -6.26
C LEU A 46 -46.40 -42.63 -6.95
N ASN A 47 -45.87 -41.40 -6.70
CA ASN A 47 -46.39 -40.18 -7.31
C ASN A 47 -46.18 -40.12 -8.83
N GLU A 48 -45.09 -40.69 -9.33
CA GLU A 48 -44.80 -40.75 -10.77
C GLU A 48 -45.69 -41.80 -11.48
N LYS A 49 -45.90 -42.94 -10.84
CA LYS A 49 -46.86 -43.94 -11.32
C LYS A 49 -48.26 -43.38 -11.39
N GLN A 50 -48.68 -42.62 -10.37
CA GLN A 50 -49.97 -41.95 -10.32
C GLN A 50 -50.13 -40.94 -11.46
N LYS A 51 -49.13 -40.10 -11.70
CA LYS A 51 -49.14 -39.17 -12.84
C LYS A 51 -49.31 -39.85 -14.19
N ILE A 52 -48.66 -41.00 -14.41
CA ILE A 52 -48.80 -41.76 -15.65
C ILE A 52 -50.23 -42.33 -15.78
N LEU A 53 -50.87 -42.75 -14.69
CA LEU A 53 -52.23 -43.24 -14.70
C LEU A 53 -53.26 -42.16 -15.01
N GLU A 54 -53.07 -40.95 -14.54
CA GLU A 54 -53.97 -39.81 -14.75
C GLU A 54 -53.94 -39.26 -16.18
N ILE A 55 -52.93 -39.56 -16.97
CA ILE A 55 -52.82 -39.09 -18.36
C ILE A 55 -53.78 -39.95 -19.23
N ILE A 56 -54.85 -39.33 -19.71
CA ILE A 56 -55.84 -39.94 -20.57
C ILE A 56 -55.38 -40.02 -22.02
N ASP A 57 -54.63 -38.98 -22.47
CA ASP A 57 -54.07 -38.87 -23.83
C ASP A 57 -52.90 -39.85 -24.01
N ILE A 58 -53.04 -40.76 -24.95
CA ILE A 58 -52.06 -41.81 -25.23
C ILE A 58 -50.75 -41.25 -25.71
N GLN A 59 -50.76 -40.17 -26.50
CA GLN A 59 -49.55 -39.58 -27.01
C GLN A 59 -48.74 -38.96 -25.89
N LYS A 60 -49.35 -38.17 -25.03
CA LYS A 60 -48.71 -37.60 -23.86
C LYS A 60 -48.22 -38.66 -22.87
N LYS A 61 -48.98 -39.76 -22.73
CA LYS A 61 -48.60 -40.90 -21.88
C LYS A 61 -47.33 -41.59 -22.40
N LEU A 62 -47.24 -41.79 -23.72
CA LEU A 62 -46.05 -42.33 -24.39
C LEU A 62 -44.81 -41.46 -24.22
N GLU A 63 -44.96 -40.13 -24.38
CA GLU A 63 -43.88 -39.16 -24.21
C GLU A 63 -43.39 -39.13 -22.75
N THR A 64 -44.29 -39.14 -21.78
CA THR A 64 -43.95 -39.17 -20.36
C THR A 64 -43.18 -40.44 -19.97
N ILE A 65 -43.63 -41.61 -20.43
CA ILE A 65 -42.91 -42.86 -20.17
C ILE A 65 -41.56 -42.91 -20.88
N LEU A 66 -41.45 -42.31 -22.06
CA LEU A 66 -40.17 -42.21 -22.78
C LEU A 66 -39.16 -41.37 -22.01
N SER A 67 -39.59 -40.24 -21.45
CA SER A 67 -38.74 -39.38 -20.61
C SER A 67 -38.26 -40.13 -19.36
N PHE A 68 -39.11 -40.86 -18.68
CA PHE A 68 -38.70 -41.66 -17.51
C PHE A 68 -37.73 -42.78 -17.89
N LEU A 69 -37.89 -43.41 -19.05
CA LEU A 69 -36.96 -44.42 -19.55
C LEU A 69 -35.57 -43.82 -19.88
N GLU A 70 -35.55 -42.63 -20.44
CA GLU A 70 -34.28 -41.94 -20.76
C GLU A 70 -33.53 -41.60 -19.48
N ASN A 71 -34.21 -41.03 -18.51
CA ASN A 71 -33.60 -40.70 -17.21
C ASN A 71 -33.04 -41.96 -16.50
N GLU A 72 -33.81 -43.08 -16.48
CA GLU A 72 -33.35 -44.31 -15.86
C GLU A 72 -32.14 -44.94 -16.57
N ILE A 73 -32.10 -44.87 -17.91
CA ILE A 73 -30.93 -45.32 -18.69
C ILE A 73 -29.70 -44.48 -18.37
N ASP A 74 -29.86 -43.15 -18.25
CA ASP A 74 -28.77 -42.25 -17.97
C ASP A 74 -28.19 -42.47 -16.55
N VAL A 75 -29.08 -42.60 -15.54
CA VAL A 75 -28.68 -42.92 -14.17
C VAL A 75 -27.89 -44.22 -14.11
N LEU A 76 -28.41 -45.31 -14.71
CA LEU A 76 -27.72 -46.61 -14.72
C LEU A 76 -26.38 -46.58 -15.50
N SER A 77 -26.30 -45.75 -16.55
CA SER A 77 -25.07 -45.59 -17.31
C SER A 77 -23.99 -44.89 -16.50
N VAL A 78 -24.37 -43.85 -15.73
CA VAL A 78 -23.50 -43.13 -14.80
C VAL A 78 -23.04 -44.04 -13.66
N GLU A 79 -23.98 -44.78 -13.04
CA GLU A 79 -23.65 -45.73 -11.99
C GLU A 79 -22.64 -46.79 -12.43
N LYS A 80 -22.80 -47.32 -13.65
CA LYS A 80 -21.87 -48.29 -14.24
C LYS A 80 -20.50 -47.69 -14.48
N LYS A 81 -20.43 -46.43 -14.95
CA LYS A 81 -19.15 -45.69 -15.11
C LYS A 81 -18.48 -45.45 -13.77
N ILE A 82 -19.25 -45.05 -12.75
CA ILE A 82 -18.70 -44.80 -11.41
C ILE A 82 -18.17 -46.11 -10.81
N ARG A 83 -18.94 -47.19 -10.84
CA ARG A 83 -18.48 -48.51 -10.36
C ARG A 83 -17.22 -48.99 -11.09
N GLY A 84 -17.15 -48.77 -12.40
CA GLY A 84 -15.95 -49.09 -13.18
C GLY A 84 -14.72 -48.24 -12.74
N ARG A 85 -14.90 -46.93 -12.52
CA ARG A 85 -13.84 -46.07 -12.00
C ARG A 85 -13.38 -46.46 -10.61
N VAL A 86 -14.31 -46.68 -9.69
CA VAL A 86 -14.02 -47.12 -8.31
C VAL A 86 -13.26 -48.44 -8.31
N LYS A 87 -13.69 -49.41 -9.12
CA LYS A 87 -12.97 -50.69 -9.23
C LYS A 87 -11.55 -50.51 -9.76
N ASN A 88 -11.36 -49.75 -10.83
CA ASN A 88 -10.04 -49.46 -11.39
C ASN A 88 -9.15 -48.69 -10.40
N GLN A 89 -9.75 -47.78 -9.63
CA GLN A 89 -9.04 -47.05 -8.58
C GLN A 89 -8.56 -47.98 -7.47
N MET A 90 -9.45 -48.86 -6.99
CA MET A 90 -9.09 -49.84 -5.97
C MET A 90 -8.01 -50.84 -6.44
N GLU A 91 -8.14 -51.32 -7.67
CA GLU A 91 -7.12 -52.21 -8.27
C GLU A 91 -5.78 -51.50 -8.41
N LYS A 92 -5.78 -50.19 -8.78
CA LYS A 92 -4.59 -49.40 -8.87
C LYS A 92 -3.93 -49.18 -7.50
N THR A 93 -4.76 -48.81 -6.48
CA THR A 93 -4.28 -48.62 -5.11
C THR A 93 -3.75 -49.91 -4.48
N GLN A 94 -4.41 -51.06 -4.70
CA GLN A 94 -3.93 -52.36 -4.27
C GLN A 94 -2.59 -52.73 -4.96
N ARG A 95 -2.47 -52.42 -6.25
CA ARG A 95 -1.22 -52.68 -7.00
C ARG A 95 -0.09 -51.78 -6.53
N GLU A 96 -0.37 -50.51 -6.26
CA GLU A 96 0.58 -49.55 -5.65
C GLU A 96 1.02 -50.00 -4.26
N TYR A 97 0.06 -50.43 -3.43
CA TYR A 97 0.38 -50.99 -2.10
C TYR A 97 1.26 -52.23 -2.20
N TYR A 98 0.94 -53.18 -3.07
CA TYR A 98 1.72 -54.41 -3.26
C TYR A 98 3.14 -54.10 -3.81
N LEU A 99 3.23 -53.18 -4.77
CA LEU A 99 4.52 -52.72 -5.32
C LEU A 99 5.36 -52.00 -4.24
N ASN A 100 4.72 -51.18 -3.39
CA ASN A 100 5.40 -50.53 -2.28
C ASN A 100 5.89 -51.54 -1.21
N GLU A 101 5.11 -52.58 -0.91
CA GLU A 101 5.55 -53.63 -0.01
C GLU A 101 6.68 -54.51 -0.61
N GLN A 102 6.64 -54.79 -1.92
CA GLN A 102 7.76 -55.41 -2.63
C GLN A 102 9.00 -54.51 -2.64
N LEU A 103 8.84 -53.20 -2.89
CA LEU A 103 9.94 -52.22 -2.81
C LEU A 103 10.56 -52.18 -1.42
N LYS A 104 9.75 -52.20 -0.36
CA LYS A 104 10.24 -52.27 1.03
C LYS A 104 10.97 -53.57 1.30
N ALA A 105 10.45 -54.68 0.81
CA ALA A 105 11.11 -56.00 0.97
C ALA A 105 12.46 -56.04 0.23
N ILE A 106 12.49 -55.51 -1.01
CA ILE A 106 13.72 -55.42 -1.82
C ILE A 106 14.72 -54.43 -1.20
N GLN A 107 14.26 -53.25 -0.72
CA GLN A 107 15.11 -52.31 0.01
C GLN A 107 15.65 -52.90 1.30
N LYS A 108 14.87 -53.72 1.97
CA LYS A 108 15.31 -54.46 3.17
C LYS A 108 16.37 -55.51 2.90
N GLU A 109 16.31 -56.14 1.73
CA GLU A 109 17.32 -57.11 1.28
C GLU A 109 18.57 -56.48 0.66
N LEU A 110 18.45 -55.29 0.04
CA LEU A 110 19.55 -54.54 -0.60
C LEU A 110 20.35 -53.63 0.34
N GLY A 111 19.98 -53.52 1.63
CA GLY A 111 20.77 -52.76 2.61
C GLY A 111 20.49 -51.27 2.66
N ASP A 112 19.49 -50.70 1.89
CA ASP A 112 19.11 -49.30 1.89
C ASP A 112 18.51 -48.80 3.22
N ILE A 113 18.51 -49.63 4.26
CA ILE A 113 18.17 -49.23 5.64
C ILE A 113 19.35 -48.46 6.28
N GLU A 114 20.55 -48.50 5.72
CA GLU A 114 21.70 -47.75 6.22
C GLU A 114 21.56 -46.26 5.91
N ASP A 115 21.15 -45.86 4.69
CA ASP A 115 20.97 -44.43 4.31
C ASP A 115 19.90 -43.73 5.15
N GLY A 116 18.74 -44.35 5.39
CA GLY A 116 17.70 -43.80 6.23
C GLY A 116 18.06 -43.70 7.73
N LYS A 117 18.90 -44.63 8.22
CA LYS A 117 19.43 -44.59 9.61
C LYS A 117 20.53 -43.55 9.77
N ASP A 118 21.34 -43.36 8.74
CA ASP A 118 22.40 -42.35 8.75
C ASP A 118 21.80 -40.94 8.65
N GLU A 119 20.76 -40.74 7.86
CA GLU A 119 20.03 -39.47 7.79
C GLU A 119 19.38 -39.09 9.13
N LEU A 120 18.73 -40.04 9.81
CA LEU A 120 18.14 -39.82 11.13
C LEU A 120 19.18 -39.57 12.22
N LYS A 121 20.37 -40.20 12.12
CA LYS A 121 21.52 -39.91 13.01
C LYS A 121 22.08 -38.51 12.72
N GLN A 122 22.28 -38.15 11.45
CA GLN A 122 22.70 -36.80 11.06
C GLN A 122 21.75 -35.73 11.57
N LEU A 123 20.42 -35.95 11.49
CA LEU A 123 19.42 -35.06 12.08
C LEU A 123 19.59 -34.95 13.60
N GLU A 124 19.82 -36.05 14.30
CA GLU A 124 20.05 -36.04 15.74
C GLU A 124 21.32 -35.26 16.12
N ASP A 125 22.40 -35.48 15.39
CA ASP A 125 23.67 -34.78 15.59
C ASP A 125 23.51 -33.28 15.26
N ASN A 126 22.78 -32.94 14.20
CA ASN A 126 22.48 -31.56 13.85
C ASN A 126 21.63 -30.87 14.92
N ILE A 127 20.66 -31.54 15.53
CA ILE A 127 19.87 -31.00 16.64
C ILE A 127 20.78 -30.67 17.83
N LYS A 128 21.66 -31.61 18.22
CA LYS A 128 22.60 -31.40 19.32
C LYS A 128 23.62 -30.29 19.05
N ASN A 129 24.09 -30.19 17.80
CA ASN A 129 25.09 -29.21 17.40
C ASN A 129 24.50 -27.78 17.17
N SER A 130 23.19 -27.65 16.97
CA SER A 130 22.54 -26.36 16.67
C SER A 130 22.45 -25.41 17.86
N GLN A 131 22.79 -25.85 19.08
CA GLN A 131 22.74 -25.05 20.31
C GLN A 131 21.39 -24.36 20.54
N MET A 132 20.34 -25.13 20.37
CA MET A 132 18.94 -24.67 20.61
C MET A 132 18.72 -24.36 22.09
N SER A 133 17.62 -23.68 22.42
CA SER A 133 17.14 -23.61 23.80
C SER A 133 16.80 -25.02 24.31
N LYS A 134 16.89 -25.26 25.62
CA LYS A 134 16.58 -26.58 26.20
C LYS A 134 15.19 -27.07 25.77
N GLU A 135 14.19 -26.19 25.80
CA GLU A 135 12.84 -26.52 25.38
C GLU A 135 12.75 -26.91 23.90
N ALA A 136 13.44 -26.18 23.02
CA ALA A 136 13.46 -26.44 21.58
C ALA A 136 14.20 -27.76 21.28
N GLU A 137 15.29 -28.06 22.00
CA GLU A 137 16.04 -29.32 21.87
C GLU A 137 15.21 -30.52 22.32
N GLU A 138 14.61 -30.47 23.52
CA GLU A 138 13.74 -31.51 24.05
C GLU A 138 12.57 -31.82 23.11
N LYS A 139 11.91 -30.77 22.59
CA LYS A 139 10.81 -30.91 21.64
C LYS A 139 11.28 -31.51 20.31
N SER A 140 12.40 -31.04 19.77
CA SER A 140 12.98 -31.58 18.53
C SER A 140 13.36 -33.05 18.65
N LEU A 141 13.98 -33.44 19.78
CA LEU A 141 14.30 -34.84 20.06
C LEU A 141 13.05 -35.71 20.22
N SER A 142 12.00 -35.17 20.85
CA SER A 142 10.71 -35.88 20.97
C SER A 142 10.08 -36.12 19.60
N GLU A 143 10.05 -35.10 18.72
CA GLU A 143 9.54 -35.23 17.36
C GLU A 143 10.42 -36.17 16.50
N LEU A 144 11.75 -36.13 16.66
CA LEU A 144 12.65 -37.08 16.02
C LEU A 144 12.38 -38.52 16.44
N LYS A 145 12.08 -38.73 17.74
CA LYS A 145 11.69 -40.06 18.25
C LYS A 145 10.40 -40.56 17.60
N LYS A 146 9.41 -39.68 17.41
CA LYS A 146 8.18 -40.00 16.66
C LYS A 146 8.51 -40.33 15.21
N LEU A 147 9.35 -39.52 14.54
CA LEU A 147 9.74 -39.74 13.15
C LEU A 147 10.43 -41.13 12.95
N LYS A 148 11.25 -41.57 13.92
CA LYS A 148 11.89 -42.90 13.90
C LYS A 148 10.90 -44.06 13.91
N THR A 149 9.67 -43.85 14.44
CA THR A 149 8.61 -44.87 14.53
C THR A 149 7.56 -44.76 13.41
N MET A 150 7.55 -43.66 12.65
CA MET A 150 6.62 -43.46 11.55
C MET A 150 7.06 -44.12 10.26
N SER A 151 6.10 -44.45 9.41
CA SER A 151 6.40 -44.91 8.05
C SER A 151 6.98 -43.72 7.22
N PRO A 152 8.12 -43.91 6.55
CA PRO A 152 8.75 -42.85 5.74
C PRO A 152 7.84 -42.25 4.65
N MET A 153 6.87 -43.02 4.17
CA MET A 153 5.92 -42.61 3.13
C MET A 153 4.65 -41.94 3.68
N SER A 154 4.53 -41.75 4.98
CA SER A 154 3.32 -41.12 5.55
C SER A 154 3.37 -39.60 5.38
N ALA A 155 2.22 -38.98 5.18
CA ALA A 155 2.10 -37.52 5.13
C ALA A 155 2.57 -36.86 6.44
N GLU A 156 2.33 -37.52 7.58
CA GLU A 156 2.80 -37.07 8.89
C GLU A 156 4.31 -37.05 8.98
N SER A 157 5.02 -38.06 8.44
CA SER A 157 6.50 -38.09 8.47
C SER A 157 7.09 -36.91 7.71
N THR A 158 6.47 -36.50 6.60
CA THR A 158 6.88 -35.31 5.84
C THR A 158 6.66 -34.02 6.64
N VAL A 159 5.56 -33.90 7.36
CA VAL A 159 5.28 -32.73 8.22
C VAL A 159 6.30 -32.64 9.36
N VAL A 160 6.59 -33.76 10.03
CA VAL A 160 7.57 -33.80 11.13
C VAL A 160 8.98 -33.53 10.61
N ARG A 161 9.37 -34.08 9.46
CA ARG A 161 10.67 -33.82 8.82
C ARG A 161 10.81 -32.31 8.49
N ASN A 162 9.84 -31.72 7.82
CA ASN A 162 9.84 -30.30 7.53
C ASN A 162 9.95 -29.44 8.80
N TYR A 163 9.29 -29.83 9.87
CA TYR A 163 9.41 -29.16 11.17
C TYR A 163 10.85 -29.22 11.71
N LEU A 164 11.47 -30.42 11.71
CA LEU A 164 12.85 -30.59 12.16
C LEU A 164 13.84 -29.81 11.28
N ASP A 165 13.62 -29.74 9.97
CA ASP A 165 14.42 -28.93 9.04
C ASP A 165 14.32 -27.43 9.32
N TRP A 166 13.16 -26.96 9.78
CA TRP A 166 13.01 -25.59 10.25
C TRP A 166 13.78 -25.39 11.56
N MET A 167 13.61 -26.28 12.54
CA MET A 167 14.26 -26.19 13.85
C MET A 167 15.79 -26.18 13.73
N VAL A 168 16.36 -27.10 12.95
CA VAL A 168 17.80 -27.19 12.71
C VAL A 168 18.34 -26.03 11.89
N GLY A 169 17.53 -25.53 10.93
CA GLY A 169 17.94 -24.44 10.04
C GLY A 169 17.90 -23.06 10.65
N LEU A 170 17.36 -22.89 11.86
CA LEU A 170 17.31 -21.58 12.55
C LEU A 170 18.65 -21.28 13.25
N PRO A 171 19.07 -20.00 13.24
CA PRO A 171 20.30 -19.57 13.92
C PRO A 171 20.06 -19.35 15.42
N TRP A 172 20.14 -20.42 16.23
CA TRP A 172 19.90 -20.33 17.68
C TRP A 172 21.01 -19.61 18.45
N SER A 173 22.26 -19.77 18.03
CA SER A 173 23.43 -19.23 18.75
C SER A 173 24.37 -18.41 17.86
N LYS A 174 24.34 -18.61 16.54
CA LYS A 174 25.31 -18.03 15.62
C LYS A 174 25.11 -16.49 15.52
N LEU A 175 26.10 -15.73 16.00
CA LEU A 175 26.12 -14.27 15.93
C LEU A 175 27.04 -13.79 14.81
N SER A 176 26.67 -12.70 14.12
CA SER A 176 27.59 -11.94 13.28
C SER A 176 28.42 -10.99 14.18
N GLU A 177 29.64 -10.67 13.75
CA GLU A 177 30.50 -9.70 14.44
C GLU A 177 29.88 -8.28 14.30
N VAL A 178 29.51 -7.71 15.44
CA VAL A 178 28.91 -6.38 15.48
C VAL A 178 30.02 -5.32 15.54
N ASN A 179 30.05 -4.44 14.55
CA ASN A 179 30.93 -3.27 14.55
C ASN A 179 30.29 -2.16 15.41
N THR A 180 31.01 -1.72 16.43
CA THR A 180 30.58 -0.65 17.35
C THR A 180 31.29 0.68 17.10
N ASP A 181 32.12 0.77 16.07
CA ASP A 181 32.88 1.98 15.71
C ASP A 181 31.96 3.01 15.01
N ILE A 182 31.63 4.06 15.74
CA ILE A 182 30.74 5.12 15.27
C ILE A 182 31.33 5.90 14.08
N LYS A 183 32.67 6.09 14.03
CA LYS A 183 33.32 6.76 12.91
C LYS A 183 33.17 5.97 11.62
N LYS A 184 33.36 4.65 11.68
CA LYS A 184 33.12 3.80 10.50
C LYS A 184 31.64 3.81 10.09
N ALA A 185 30.73 3.87 11.05
CA ALA A 185 29.30 3.97 10.76
C ALA A 185 28.97 5.29 10.04
N GLU A 186 29.54 6.39 10.50
CA GLU A 186 29.43 7.71 9.87
C GLU A 186 29.99 7.69 8.43
N ASP A 187 31.18 7.12 8.22
CA ASP A 187 31.80 7.01 6.90
C ASP A 187 30.91 6.20 5.92
N VAL A 188 30.33 5.10 6.37
CA VAL A 188 29.41 4.29 5.56
C VAL A 188 28.16 5.07 5.20
N LEU A 189 27.54 5.76 6.16
CA LEU A 189 26.33 6.56 5.93
C LEU A 189 26.62 7.72 4.96
N ASN A 190 27.77 8.41 5.12
CA ASN A 190 28.18 9.51 4.24
C ASN A 190 28.53 9.05 2.83
N LYS A 191 29.11 7.86 2.69
CA LYS A 191 29.42 7.27 1.39
C LYS A 191 28.18 6.80 0.64
N ASP A 192 27.22 6.22 1.35
CA ASP A 192 26.04 5.61 0.73
C ASP A 192 24.88 6.61 0.54
N HIS A 193 24.89 7.77 1.26
CA HIS A 193 23.81 8.76 1.23
C HIS A 193 24.33 10.20 1.18
N TYR A 194 23.77 10.98 0.25
CA TYR A 194 24.04 12.40 0.15
C TYR A 194 23.07 13.23 1.00
N GLY A 195 23.59 14.24 1.71
CA GLY A 195 22.78 15.07 2.61
C GLY A 195 22.21 14.28 3.79
N LEU A 196 21.03 14.65 4.25
CA LEU A 196 20.33 14.01 5.38
C LEU A 196 21.11 14.07 6.70
N GLU A 197 21.87 15.14 6.94
CA GLU A 197 22.79 15.26 8.09
C GLU A 197 22.07 14.98 9.42
N LYS A 198 20.94 15.66 9.69
CA LYS A 198 20.15 15.44 10.91
C LYS A 198 19.65 13.98 11.08
N VAL A 199 19.31 13.33 9.97
CA VAL A 199 18.87 11.92 9.99
C VAL A 199 20.04 11.01 10.33
N LYS A 200 21.21 11.26 9.74
CA LYS A 200 22.45 10.52 10.03
C LYS A 200 22.87 10.71 11.48
N ASP A 201 22.86 11.93 11.98
CA ASP A 201 23.21 12.25 13.38
C ASP A 201 22.29 11.47 14.35
N ARG A 202 20.99 11.47 14.12
CA ARG A 202 20.05 10.69 14.94
C ARG A 202 20.30 9.18 14.88
N ILE A 203 20.61 8.65 13.70
CA ILE A 203 21.00 7.24 13.55
C ILE A 203 22.29 6.96 14.32
N LEU A 204 23.30 7.83 14.23
CA LEU A 204 24.56 7.69 14.95
C LEU A 204 24.38 7.80 16.48
N GLU A 205 23.55 8.73 16.97
CA GLU A 205 23.16 8.81 18.38
C GLU A 205 22.55 7.49 18.87
N PHE A 206 21.61 6.94 18.11
CA PHE A 206 20.97 5.67 18.43
C PHE A 206 22.01 4.52 18.46
N LEU A 207 22.88 4.42 17.48
CA LEU A 207 23.94 3.40 17.43
C LEU A 207 24.94 3.56 18.58
N ALA A 208 25.25 4.81 18.98
CA ALA A 208 26.13 5.11 20.11
C ALA A 208 25.56 4.58 21.43
N VAL A 209 24.27 4.80 21.67
CA VAL A 209 23.59 4.28 22.85
C VAL A 209 23.62 2.75 22.86
N GLN A 210 23.31 2.10 21.73
CA GLN A 210 23.31 0.65 21.63
C GLN A 210 24.71 0.05 21.84
N SER A 211 25.76 0.69 21.31
CA SER A 211 27.13 0.23 21.50
C SER A 211 27.55 0.21 22.97
N ARG A 212 27.04 1.16 23.76
CA ARG A 212 27.36 1.30 25.18
C ARG A 212 26.59 0.34 26.08
N LEU A 213 25.33 0.07 25.73
CA LEU A 213 24.46 -0.82 26.52
C LEU A 213 24.74 -2.31 26.30
N LYS A 214 25.48 -2.69 25.25
CA LYS A 214 25.75 -4.09 24.82
C LYS A 214 24.50 -4.96 24.68
N LYS A 215 23.31 -4.37 24.70
CA LYS A 215 22.01 -5.02 24.51
C LYS A 215 21.13 -4.07 23.71
N ILE A 216 20.31 -4.63 22.82
CA ILE A 216 19.33 -3.86 22.08
C ILE A 216 18.15 -3.58 23.02
N LYS A 217 18.30 -2.57 23.88
CA LYS A 217 17.25 -2.03 24.71
C LYS A 217 17.04 -0.57 24.31
N GLY A 218 15.89 -0.25 23.80
CA GLY A 218 15.55 1.13 23.40
C GLY A 218 14.40 1.13 22.40
N PRO A 219 13.90 2.32 22.05
CA PRO A 219 12.86 2.45 21.06
C PRO A 219 13.35 1.95 19.69
N ILE A 220 12.40 1.53 18.87
CA ILE A 220 12.68 1.04 17.51
C ILE A 220 12.80 2.22 16.58
N LEU A 221 13.83 2.26 15.73
CA LEU A 221 13.95 3.29 14.72
C LEU A 221 12.84 3.21 13.68
N CYS A 222 12.07 4.29 13.54
CA CYS A 222 11.04 4.43 12.53
C CYS A 222 11.38 5.56 11.56
N LEU A 223 11.71 5.21 10.32
CA LEU A 223 12.04 6.16 9.26
C LEU A 223 10.76 6.58 8.52
N VAL A 224 10.26 7.78 8.78
CA VAL A 224 9.02 8.30 8.20
C VAL A 224 9.31 9.36 7.16
N GLY A 225 8.72 9.24 5.98
CA GLY A 225 8.89 10.25 4.92
C GLY A 225 8.32 9.81 3.59
N PRO A 226 8.29 10.70 2.59
CA PRO A 226 7.69 10.41 1.30
C PRO A 226 8.39 9.25 0.56
N PRO A 227 7.73 8.66 -0.43
CA PRO A 227 8.33 7.58 -1.21
C PRO A 227 9.57 8.07 -1.99
N GLY A 228 10.58 7.22 -2.06
CA GLY A 228 11.79 7.49 -2.85
C GLY A 228 12.85 8.36 -2.18
N VAL A 229 12.75 8.65 -0.87
CA VAL A 229 13.77 9.39 -0.11
C VAL A 229 14.88 8.51 0.48
N GLY A 230 14.90 7.21 0.14
CA GLY A 230 15.99 6.33 0.53
C GLY A 230 15.81 5.61 1.88
N LYS A 231 14.61 5.53 2.44
CA LYS A 231 14.34 4.84 3.72
C LYS A 231 14.89 3.42 3.77
N THR A 232 14.56 2.62 2.77
CA THR A 232 15.01 1.21 2.68
C THR A 232 16.54 1.10 2.49
N SER A 233 17.15 2.03 1.74
CA SER A 233 18.61 2.07 1.58
C SER A 233 19.32 2.50 2.85
N LEU A 234 18.75 3.44 3.63
CA LEU A 234 19.25 3.79 4.96
C LEU A 234 19.28 2.58 5.89
N GLY A 235 18.18 1.79 5.95
CA GLY A 235 18.17 0.55 6.73
C GLY A 235 19.26 -0.43 6.32
N LYS A 236 19.53 -0.56 5.01
CA LYS A 236 20.63 -1.39 4.50
C LYS A 236 22.00 -0.84 4.91
N SER A 237 22.19 0.48 4.88
CA SER A 237 23.45 1.10 5.30
C SER A 237 23.67 1.00 6.81
N ILE A 238 22.61 1.07 7.63
CA ILE A 238 22.69 0.78 9.07
C ILE A 238 23.14 -0.66 9.31
N ALA A 239 22.59 -1.64 8.60
CA ALA A 239 23.02 -3.04 8.73
C ALA A 239 24.50 -3.19 8.36
N LYS A 240 24.93 -2.59 7.24
CA LYS A 240 26.31 -2.62 6.76
C LYS A 240 27.26 -1.95 7.75
N SER A 241 26.89 -0.82 8.34
CA SER A 241 27.71 -0.09 9.30
C SER A 241 27.89 -0.83 10.61
N THR A 242 26.88 -1.60 11.03
CA THR A 242 26.89 -2.40 12.25
C THR A 242 27.42 -3.83 12.04
N GLY A 243 27.73 -4.26 10.81
CA GLY A 243 28.17 -5.63 10.51
C GLY A 243 27.06 -6.69 10.65
N ARG A 244 25.78 -6.28 10.64
CA ARG A 244 24.63 -7.16 10.77
C ARG A 244 24.15 -7.63 9.40
N GLU A 245 23.68 -8.88 9.33
CA GLU A 245 23.00 -9.36 8.13
C GLU A 245 21.68 -8.60 7.92
N PHE A 246 21.42 -8.21 6.67
CA PHE A 246 20.24 -7.43 6.32
C PHE A 246 19.14 -8.29 5.71
N VAL A 247 17.97 -8.27 6.33
CA VAL A 247 16.77 -8.89 5.77
C VAL A 247 15.60 -7.89 5.80
N ARG A 248 14.67 -8.03 4.87
CA ARG A 248 13.53 -7.11 4.70
C ARG A 248 12.23 -7.87 4.61
N MET A 249 11.19 -7.33 5.28
CA MET A 249 9.80 -7.73 5.17
C MET A 249 8.96 -6.50 4.79
N SER A 250 8.06 -6.63 3.81
CA SER A 250 7.04 -5.61 3.55
C SER A 250 5.80 -5.96 4.36
N LEU A 251 5.30 -4.98 5.11
CA LEU A 251 4.06 -5.09 5.89
C LEU A 251 2.85 -4.57 5.12
N GLY A 252 3.10 -3.93 3.96
CA GLY A 252 2.03 -3.46 3.09
C GLY A 252 1.22 -4.63 2.51
N GLY A 253 -0.03 -4.73 2.96
CA GLY A 253 -0.94 -5.81 2.53
C GLY A 253 -1.05 -6.99 3.51
N VAL A 254 -0.26 -7.03 4.58
CA VAL A 254 -0.41 -8.00 5.67
C VAL A 254 -1.69 -7.67 6.43
N ARG A 255 -2.57 -8.67 6.57
CA ARG A 255 -3.88 -8.55 7.24
C ARG A 255 -4.14 -9.67 8.22
N ASP A 256 -3.42 -10.78 8.10
CA ASP A 256 -3.56 -11.99 8.92
C ASP A 256 -2.40 -12.06 9.91
N GLU A 257 -2.71 -12.22 11.19
CA GLU A 257 -1.73 -12.44 12.26
C GLU A 257 -0.83 -13.66 11.98
N ALA A 258 -1.37 -14.68 11.33
CA ALA A 258 -0.64 -15.88 10.97
C ALA A 258 0.51 -15.63 9.97
N GLU A 259 0.50 -14.52 9.21
CA GLU A 259 1.67 -14.15 8.42
C GLU A 259 2.88 -13.81 9.29
N ILE A 260 2.66 -13.31 10.50
CA ILE A 260 3.73 -12.92 11.45
C ILE A 260 4.10 -14.08 12.36
N ARG A 261 3.09 -14.75 12.97
CA ARG A 261 3.26 -15.84 13.95
C ARG A 261 3.21 -17.24 13.36
N GLY A 262 2.96 -17.40 12.06
CA GLY A 262 2.85 -18.70 11.42
C GLY A 262 1.51 -19.40 11.64
N HIS A 263 1.30 -20.46 10.90
CA HIS A 263 0.15 -21.35 11.03
C HIS A 263 0.49 -22.57 11.87
N ARG A 264 -0.46 -23.09 12.63
CA ARG A 264 -0.28 -24.35 13.36
C ARG A 264 0.12 -25.47 12.40
N ARG A 265 1.12 -26.25 12.78
CA ARG A 265 1.72 -27.32 11.96
C ARG A 265 0.77 -28.47 11.59
N THR A 266 -0.41 -28.55 12.22
CA THR A 266 -1.43 -29.57 11.90
C THR A 266 -1.99 -29.45 10.49
N TYR A 267 -1.82 -28.32 9.83
CA TYR A 267 -2.26 -28.11 8.45
C TYR A 267 -1.15 -28.50 7.46
N ILE A 268 -1.46 -29.34 6.48
CA ILE A 268 -0.52 -29.70 5.41
C ILE A 268 -0.13 -28.45 4.63
N GLY A 269 1.17 -28.20 4.51
CA GLY A 269 1.70 -27.00 3.84
C GLY A 269 1.83 -25.78 4.74
N SER A 270 1.59 -25.90 6.06
CA SER A 270 1.86 -24.83 7.03
C SER A 270 3.34 -24.43 7.03
N LEU A 271 3.58 -23.16 7.29
CA LEU A 271 4.92 -22.55 7.36
C LEU A 271 5.03 -21.70 8.64
N PRO A 272 6.24 -21.54 9.18
CA PRO A 272 6.50 -20.54 10.22
C PRO A 272 6.15 -19.14 9.78
N GLY A 273 5.95 -18.24 10.73
CA GLY A 273 5.74 -16.82 10.47
C GLY A 273 6.90 -16.17 9.72
N LYS A 274 6.62 -15.05 9.07
CA LYS A 274 7.62 -14.33 8.26
C LYS A 274 8.86 -13.94 9.06
N ILE A 275 8.72 -13.59 10.34
CA ILE A 275 9.86 -13.23 11.19
C ILE A 275 10.82 -14.43 11.31
N ILE A 276 10.31 -15.62 11.62
CA ILE A 276 11.12 -16.84 11.71
C ILE A 276 11.74 -17.22 10.36
N GLN A 277 10.99 -17.07 9.27
CA GLN A 277 11.52 -17.28 7.92
C GLN A 277 12.70 -16.34 7.62
N LEU A 278 12.62 -15.07 8.05
CA LEU A 278 13.69 -14.10 7.89
C LEU A 278 14.89 -14.42 8.76
N MET A 279 14.70 -14.95 9.98
CA MET A 279 15.78 -15.41 10.83
C MET A 279 16.56 -16.54 10.17
N LYS A 280 15.87 -17.55 9.61
CA LYS A 280 16.49 -18.63 8.83
C LYS A 280 17.27 -18.09 7.63
N LYS A 281 16.68 -17.13 6.89
CA LYS A 281 17.31 -16.50 5.72
C LYS A 281 18.56 -15.71 6.09
N ALA A 282 18.55 -15.02 7.23
CA ALA A 282 19.69 -14.25 7.72
C ALA A 282 20.86 -15.17 8.15
N GLY A 283 20.56 -16.36 8.66
CA GLY A 283 21.56 -17.33 9.13
C GLY A 283 22.34 -16.87 10.36
N THR A 284 21.93 -15.78 11.01
CA THR A 284 22.53 -15.23 12.24
C THR A 284 21.43 -14.83 13.22
N LYS A 285 21.72 -14.93 14.53
CA LYS A 285 20.77 -14.58 15.60
C LYS A 285 20.57 -13.07 15.77
N ASN A 286 21.47 -12.25 15.25
CA ASN A 286 21.49 -10.81 15.43
C ASN A 286 21.38 -10.00 14.13
N PRO A 287 20.50 -10.35 13.18
CA PRO A 287 20.34 -9.60 11.95
C PRO A 287 19.72 -8.23 12.19
N LEU A 288 19.73 -7.37 11.18
CA LEU A 288 18.84 -6.23 11.07
C LEU A 288 17.63 -6.62 10.21
N ILE A 289 16.45 -6.57 10.81
CA ILE A 289 15.18 -6.79 10.12
C ILE A 289 14.53 -5.45 9.82
N LEU A 290 14.40 -5.13 8.53
CA LEU A 290 13.68 -3.96 8.07
C LEU A 290 12.21 -4.30 7.83
N LEU A 291 11.32 -3.70 8.60
CA LEU A 291 9.87 -3.78 8.43
C LEU A 291 9.40 -2.59 7.61
N ASP A 292 9.12 -2.82 6.34
CA ASP A 292 8.82 -1.76 5.38
C ASP A 292 7.30 -1.53 5.25
N GLU A 293 6.89 -0.26 5.13
CA GLU A 293 5.49 0.17 4.98
C GLU A 293 4.58 -0.21 6.17
N ILE A 294 5.03 0.04 7.41
CA ILE A 294 4.26 -0.27 8.62
C ILE A 294 2.94 0.52 8.72
N ASP A 295 2.86 1.69 8.10
CA ASP A 295 1.66 2.51 7.99
C ASP A 295 0.55 1.90 7.11
N LYS A 296 0.84 0.79 6.42
CA LYS A 296 -0.10 0.08 5.54
C LYS A 296 -0.58 -1.25 6.10
N ILE A 297 -0.30 -1.53 7.36
CA ILE A 297 -0.86 -2.68 8.07
C ILE A 297 -2.37 -2.50 8.16
N GLY A 298 -3.13 -3.52 7.71
CA GLY A 298 -4.57 -3.56 7.83
C GLY A 298 -5.02 -4.48 8.96
N MET A 299 -6.14 -4.16 9.60
CA MET A 299 -6.87 -5.10 10.44
C MET A 299 -7.95 -5.79 9.60
N ASP A 300 -8.15 -7.09 9.82
CA ASP A 300 -9.24 -7.87 9.21
C ASP A 300 -9.88 -8.76 10.29
N TYR A 301 -11.02 -9.37 9.98
CA TYR A 301 -11.70 -10.35 10.85
C TYR A 301 -10.85 -11.59 11.21
N ARG A 302 -9.70 -11.77 10.56
CA ARG A 302 -8.75 -12.89 10.75
C ARG A 302 -7.71 -12.65 11.86
N GLY A 303 -7.68 -11.48 12.47
CA GLY A 303 -6.75 -11.15 13.53
C GLY A 303 -6.18 -9.73 13.41
N ASP A 304 -5.36 -9.38 14.39
CA ASP A 304 -4.64 -8.11 14.44
C ASP A 304 -3.13 -8.33 14.30
N PRO A 305 -2.58 -8.15 13.08
CA PRO A 305 -1.14 -8.25 12.87
C PRO A 305 -0.32 -7.27 13.73
N SER A 306 -0.93 -6.15 14.16
CA SER A 306 -0.25 -5.15 15.00
C SER A 306 0.07 -5.72 16.37
N SER A 307 -0.83 -6.52 16.95
CA SER A 307 -0.61 -7.20 18.23
C SER A 307 0.51 -8.23 18.15
N ALA A 308 0.58 -9.01 17.07
CA ALA A 308 1.68 -9.96 16.83
C ALA A 308 3.02 -9.25 16.66
N LEU A 309 3.03 -8.09 16.00
CA LEU A 309 4.24 -7.28 15.87
C LEU A 309 4.67 -6.67 17.21
N LEU A 310 3.73 -6.27 18.06
CA LEU A 310 4.07 -5.74 19.39
C LEU A 310 4.89 -6.73 20.19
N GLU A 311 4.52 -8.02 20.20
CA GLU A 311 5.29 -9.07 20.88
C GLU A 311 6.71 -9.21 20.33
N ALA A 312 6.87 -9.17 19.01
CA ALA A 312 8.19 -9.26 18.39
C ALA A 312 9.05 -8.00 18.61
N LEU A 313 8.41 -6.84 18.69
CA LEU A 313 9.08 -5.54 18.75
C LEU A 313 9.33 -5.06 20.19
N ASP A 314 8.57 -5.54 21.16
CA ASP A 314 8.71 -5.14 22.55
C ASP A 314 9.95 -5.80 23.20
N PRO A 315 10.97 -5.02 23.64
CA PRO A 315 12.17 -5.58 24.28
C PRO A 315 11.89 -6.36 25.57
N GLU A 316 10.73 -6.22 26.18
CA GLU A 316 10.33 -6.96 27.38
C GLU A 316 9.73 -8.33 27.04
N GLN A 317 9.19 -8.51 25.84
CA GLN A 317 8.49 -9.72 25.39
C GLN A 317 9.25 -10.51 24.32
N ASN A 318 10.09 -9.83 23.51
CA ASN A 318 10.73 -10.41 22.34
C ASN A 318 11.76 -11.53 22.63
N ASN A 319 12.14 -11.72 23.87
CA ASN A 319 12.99 -12.84 24.31
C ASN A 319 12.26 -14.19 24.31
N ALA A 320 10.94 -14.17 24.28
CA ALA A 320 10.07 -15.34 24.29
C ALA A 320 9.00 -15.23 23.17
N PHE A 321 9.43 -14.87 21.95
CA PHE A 321 8.52 -14.76 20.81
C PHE A 321 7.99 -16.15 20.44
N ASN A 322 6.67 -16.31 20.49
CA ASN A 322 6.00 -17.58 20.22
C ASN A 322 5.45 -17.64 18.80
N ASP A 323 6.05 -18.51 17.99
CA ASP A 323 5.56 -18.83 16.63
C ASP A 323 4.68 -20.09 16.69
N HIS A 324 3.49 -20.02 16.10
CA HIS A 324 2.50 -21.09 16.15
C HIS A 324 2.94 -22.37 15.41
N TYR A 325 3.88 -22.28 14.48
CA TYR A 325 4.45 -23.45 13.79
C TYR A 325 5.55 -24.11 14.62
N LEU A 326 6.43 -23.29 15.21
CA LEU A 326 7.54 -23.80 16.03
C LEU A 326 7.03 -24.34 17.37
N GLU A 327 6.01 -23.71 17.94
CA GLU A 327 5.42 -24.03 19.26
C GLU A 327 6.49 -24.08 20.39
N VAL A 328 7.56 -23.31 20.24
CA VAL A 328 8.62 -23.06 21.22
C VAL A 328 9.00 -21.60 21.17
N ASP A 329 9.45 -21.06 22.28
CA ASP A 329 9.88 -19.68 22.35
C ASP A 329 11.19 -19.47 21.59
N TYR A 330 11.23 -18.40 20.77
CA TYR A 330 12.41 -18.00 20.03
C TYR A 330 12.87 -16.61 20.48
N ASP A 331 14.14 -16.51 20.87
CA ASP A 331 14.74 -15.29 21.40
C ASP A 331 15.11 -14.29 20.27
N LEU A 332 14.35 -13.21 20.15
CA LEU A 332 14.58 -12.10 19.22
C LEU A 332 15.33 -10.91 19.85
N SER A 333 15.80 -11.01 21.10
CA SER A 333 16.41 -9.89 21.85
C SER A 333 17.68 -9.31 21.21
N ASN A 334 18.34 -10.07 20.36
CA ASN A 334 19.54 -9.65 19.62
C ASN A 334 19.24 -9.10 18.22
N VAL A 335 17.98 -9.15 17.78
CA VAL A 335 17.55 -8.67 16.49
C VAL A 335 17.41 -7.14 16.53
N MET A 336 17.96 -6.45 15.54
CA MET A 336 17.77 -5.01 15.37
C MET A 336 16.58 -4.77 14.43
N PHE A 337 15.49 -4.25 14.95
CA PHE A 337 14.34 -3.87 14.14
C PHE A 337 14.45 -2.42 13.71
N VAL A 338 14.21 -2.17 12.43
CA VAL A 338 14.06 -0.83 11.85
C VAL A 338 12.77 -0.83 11.04
N THR A 339 11.94 0.17 11.23
CA THR A 339 10.66 0.29 10.51
C THR A 339 10.70 1.44 9.52
N THR A 340 9.90 1.36 8.47
CA THR A 340 9.69 2.49 7.54
C THR A 340 8.20 2.76 7.37
N ALA A 341 7.86 4.02 7.22
CA ALA A 341 6.50 4.47 6.94
C ALA A 341 6.51 5.64 5.93
N ASN A 342 5.43 5.82 5.21
CA ASN A 342 5.23 7.01 4.40
C ASN A 342 4.51 8.10 5.19
N THR A 343 3.62 7.70 6.07
CA THR A 343 2.80 8.58 6.93
C THR A 343 2.90 8.15 8.39
N LEU A 344 2.41 9.00 9.30
CA LEU A 344 2.31 8.67 10.73
C LEU A 344 1.01 7.92 11.08
N ASN A 345 0.30 7.41 10.09
CA ASN A 345 -0.90 6.60 10.32
C ASN A 345 -0.52 5.18 10.75
N ILE A 346 0.13 5.09 11.90
CA ILE A 346 0.60 3.85 12.53
C ILE A 346 -0.26 3.62 13.78
N PRO A 347 -0.64 2.37 14.10
CA PRO A 347 -1.35 2.08 15.34
C PRO A 347 -0.61 2.62 16.58
N SER A 348 -1.32 3.35 17.43
CA SER A 348 -0.75 4.06 18.59
C SER A 348 0.15 3.18 19.46
N PRO A 349 -0.21 1.91 19.80
CA PRO A 349 0.64 1.06 20.64
C PRO A 349 2.00 0.74 20.02
N LEU A 350 2.08 0.69 18.68
CA LEU A 350 3.33 0.52 17.95
C LEU A 350 4.14 1.82 17.93
N LEU A 351 3.45 2.94 17.67
CA LEU A 351 4.08 4.26 17.59
C LEU A 351 4.75 4.67 18.90
N ASP A 352 4.14 4.35 20.06
CA ASP A 352 4.67 4.65 21.38
C ASP A 352 6.01 3.95 21.68
N ARG A 353 6.33 2.88 20.96
CA ARG A 353 7.60 2.15 21.06
C ARG A 353 8.63 2.54 20.03
N MET A 354 8.31 3.53 19.18
CA MET A 354 9.14 3.93 18.06
C MET A 354 9.79 5.30 18.27
N GLU A 355 11.05 5.38 17.96
CA GLU A 355 11.74 6.66 17.75
C GLU A 355 11.55 7.10 16.29
N VAL A 356 10.70 8.10 16.08
CA VAL A 356 10.34 8.59 14.76
C VAL A 356 11.41 9.55 14.23
N ILE A 357 12.08 9.15 13.15
CA ILE A 357 13.01 10.00 12.40
C ILE A 357 12.31 10.44 11.11
N ARG A 358 11.98 11.72 11.01
CA ARG A 358 11.33 12.29 9.82
C ARG A 358 12.36 12.58 8.74
N ILE A 359 12.14 12.00 7.56
CA ILE A 359 12.96 12.23 6.37
C ILE A 359 12.14 13.08 5.41
N SER A 360 12.58 14.30 5.19
CA SER A 360 11.95 15.22 4.24
C SER A 360 12.32 14.89 2.79
N GLY A 361 11.61 15.50 1.85
CA GLY A 361 11.95 15.44 0.43
C GLY A 361 13.29 16.14 0.12
N TYR A 362 13.84 15.84 -1.05
CA TYR A 362 15.07 16.42 -1.55
C TYR A 362 14.85 17.70 -2.34
N THR A 363 15.78 18.66 -2.22
CA THR A 363 15.88 19.83 -3.09
C THR A 363 16.33 19.43 -4.50
N GLU A 364 16.16 20.30 -5.47
CA GLU A 364 16.67 20.07 -6.85
C GLU A 364 18.18 19.83 -6.87
N GLN A 365 18.92 20.57 -6.05
CA GLN A 365 20.36 20.42 -5.95
C GLN A 365 20.75 19.06 -5.36
N GLU A 366 20.11 18.65 -4.26
CA GLU A 366 20.33 17.33 -3.65
C GLU A 366 19.97 16.20 -4.64
N LYS A 367 18.85 16.31 -5.37
CA LYS A 367 18.47 15.33 -6.41
C LYS A 367 19.50 15.24 -7.53
N THR A 368 20.07 16.38 -7.94
CA THR A 368 21.12 16.42 -8.98
C THR A 368 22.39 15.72 -8.49
N GLU A 369 22.82 15.98 -7.25
CA GLU A 369 23.96 15.31 -6.65
C GLU A 369 23.73 13.80 -6.45
N ILE A 370 22.55 13.41 -5.97
CA ILE A 370 22.14 12.00 -5.83
C ILE A 370 22.15 11.31 -7.19
N ALA A 371 21.63 11.98 -8.22
CA ALA A 371 21.64 11.43 -9.57
C ALA A 371 23.05 11.16 -10.07
N ASN A 372 23.94 12.14 -9.94
CA ASN A 372 25.31 12.03 -10.42
C ASN A 372 26.14 11.01 -9.64
N LYS A 373 26.04 11.00 -8.30
CA LYS A 373 26.85 10.14 -7.44
C LYS A 373 26.37 8.71 -7.37
N TYR A 374 25.06 8.48 -7.44
CA TYR A 374 24.49 7.15 -7.16
C TYR A 374 23.60 6.60 -8.28
N LEU A 375 22.64 7.39 -8.81
CA LEU A 375 21.65 6.84 -9.73
C LEU A 375 22.24 6.56 -11.12
N ILE A 376 22.99 7.48 -11.69
CA ILE A 376 23.59 7.32 -13.02
C ILE A 376 24.59 6.16 -13.04
N PRO A 377 25.56 6.05 -12.10
CA PRO A 377 26.46 4.90 -12.05
C PRO A 377 25.72 3.57 -11.85
N LYS A 378 24.65 3.57 -11.03
CA LYS A 378 23.81 2.40 -10.83
C LYS A 378 23.13 1.99 -12.14
N GLN A 379 22.53 2.94 -12.86
CA GLN A 379 21.84 2.65 -14.12
C GLN A 379 22.79 2.22 -15.24
N ILE A 380 23.99 2.76 -15.29
CA ILE A 380 25.05 2.31 -16.21
C ILE A 380 25.37 0.82 -15.95
N LYS A 381 25.58 0.45 -14.69
CA LYS A 381 25.89 -0.93 -14.31
C LYS A 381 24.72 -1.89 -14.56
N GLU A 382 23.50 -1.52 -14.16
CA GLU A 382 22.31 -2.37 -14.29
C GLU A 382 21.89 -2.61 -15.74
N ASN A 383 22.19 -1.66 -16.66
CA ASN A 383 21.89 -1.81 -18.07
C ASN A 383 23.10 -2.32 -18.90
N GLY A 384 24.20 -2.73 -18.26
CA GLY A 384 25.36 -3.32 -18.91
C GLY A 384 26.18 -2.34 -19.78
N LEU A 385 26.08 -1.03 -19.49
CA LEU A 385 26.86 0.01 -20.17
C LEU A 385 28.25 0.13 -19.54
N LYS A 386 29.24 0.53 -20.34
CA LYS A 386 30.54 0.98 -19.85
C LYS A 386 30.47 2.45 -19.44
N ILE A 387 31.33 2.86 -18.51
CA ILE A 387 31.33 4.23 -17.95
C ILE A 387 31.42 5.31 -19.04
N ASN A 388 32.16 5.04 -20.12
CA ASN A 388 32.37 5.99 -21.21
C ASN A 388 31.29 5.94 -22.31
N GLU A 389 30.34 5.03 -22.24
CA GLU A 389 29.31 4.86 -23.27
C GLU A 389 28.10 5.78 -23.07
N LEU A 390 27.86 6.22 -21.82
CA LEU A 390 26.77 7.15 -21.49
C LEU A 390 27.27 8.27 -20.60
N ASN A 391 27.14 9.50 -21.09
CA ASN A 391 27.44 10.73 -20.34
C ASN A 391 26.17 11.60 -20.29
N ILE A 392 25.71 11.92 -19.09
CA ILE A 392 24.55 12.79 -18.84
C ILE A 392 25.04 14.06 -18.17
N LYS A 393 24.87 15.21 -18.84
CA LYS A 393 25.27 16.50 -18.28
C LYS A 393 24.38 16.91 -17.10
N ALA A 394 24.95 17.69 -16.19
CA ALA A 394 24.21 18.17 -15.00
C ALA A 394 22.97 19.00 -15.38
N GLU A 395 23.02 19.76 -16.47
CA GLU A 395 21.91 20.54 -17.03
C GLU A 395 20.78 19.62 -17.48
N ALA A 396 21.11 18.49 -18.12
CA ALA A 396 20.13 17.50 -18.52
C ALA A 396 19.43 16.86 -17.30
N VAL A 397 20.18 16.56 -16.23
CA VAL A 397 19.60 16.04 -14.98
C VAL A 397 18.62 17.05 -14.37
N LYS A 398 18.98 18.35 -14.32
CA LYS A 398 18.08 19.42 -13.84
C LYS A 398 16.81 19.51 -14.71
N GLU A 399 16.96 19.41 -16.03
CA GLU A 399 15.83 19.43 -16.95
C GLU A 399 14.90 18.21 -16.72
N ILE A 400 15.47 16.99 -16.46
CA ILE A 400 14.68 15.82 -16.07
C ILE A 400 13.89 16.09 -14.79
N ILE A 401 14.55 16.59 -13.77
CA ILE A 401 13.93 16.89 -12.47
C ILE A 401 12.76 17.86 -12.66
N ARG A 402 12.96 18.92 -13.43
CA ARG A 402 11.98 19.99 -13.63
C ARG A 402 10.78 19.59 -14.50
N LYS A 403 11.04 18.90 -15.61
CA LYS A 403 10.04 18.72 -16.68
C LYS A 403 9.53 17.29 -16.86
N TYR A 404 10.21 16.29 -16.27
CA TYR A 404 9.81 14.89 -16.42
C TYR A 404 9.44 14.22 -15.09
N THR A 405 9.74 14.86 -13.94
CA THR A 405 9.39 14.33 -12.62
C THR A 405 8.69 15.36 -11.75
N ARG A 406 7.75 14.89 -10.91
CA ARG A 406 7.04 15.69 -9.91
C ARG A 406 6.92 14.85 -8.65
N GLU A 407 7.99 14.84 -7.85
CA GLU A 407 8.08 14.00 -6.65
C GLU A 407 9.01 14.64 -5.62
N SER A 408 8.82 14.32 -4.34
CA SER A 408 9.73 14.74 -3.27
C SER A 408 11.00 13.89 -3.18
N GLY A 409 10.93 12.61 -3.55
CA GLY A 409 12.06 11.70 -3.61
C GLY A 409 12.77 11.68 -4.96
N VAL A 410 13.42 10.55 -5.26
CA VAL A 410 14.20 10.34 -6.50
C VAL A 410 13.77 9.09 -7.30
N ARG A 411 12.63 8.46 -6.94
CA ARG A 411 12.19 7.21 -7.58
C ARG A 411 11.70 7.40 -9.01
N GLY A 412 11.05 8.52 -9.30
CA GLY A 412 10.66 8.91 -10.66
C GLY A 412 11.87 9.30 -11.49
N LEU A 413 12.79 10.06 -10.91
CA LEU A 413 14.07 10.42 -11.52
C LEU A 413 14.88 9.18 -11.92
N GLU A 414 14.97 8.19 -11.02
CA GLU A 414 15.64 6.92 -11.30
C GLU A 414 14.98 6.19 -12.49
N ARG A 415 13.64 6.18 -12.56
CA ARG A 415 12.90 5.56 -13.68
C ARG A 415 13.17 6.25 -15.03
N GLU A 416 13.22 7.58 -15.04
CA GLU A 416 13.51 8.31 -16.27
C GLU A 416 14.99 8.14 -16.68
N LEU A 417 15.92 8.11 -15.74
CA LEU A 417 17.34 7.79 -16.00
C LEU A 417 17.49 6.36 -16.54
N ALA A 418 16.77 5.38 -15.97
CA ALA A 418 16.75 4.01 -16.47
C ALA A 418 16.20 3.91 -17.91
N LYS A 419 15.13 4.68 -18.22
CA LYS A 419 14.59 4.77 -19.57
C LYS A 419 15.60 5.33 -20.57
N LEU A 420 16.32 6.36 -20.15
CA LEU A 420 17.38 6.98 -20.93
C LEU A 420 18.53 5.99 -21.18
N ALA A 421 19.00 5.30 -20.14
CA ALA A 421 20.04 4.28 -20.25
C ALA A 421 19.64 3.16 -21.23
N ARG A 422 18.42 2.62 -21.13
CA ARG A 422 17.93 1.58 -22.07
C ARG A 422 17.89 2.06 -23.53
N LYS A 423 17.48 3.30 -23.79
CA LYS A 423 17.50 3.85 -25.15
C LYS A 423 18.92 4.05 -25.68
N SER A 424 19.83 4.47 -24.80
CA SER A 424 21.26 4.58 -25.15
C SER A 424 21.87 3.21 -25.49
N VAL A 425 21.55 2.16 -24.71
CA VAL A 425 21.94 0.78 -25.03
C VAL A 425 21.44 0.38 -26.42
N LYS A 426 20.18 0.70 -26.75
CA LYS A 426 19.63 0.40 -28.08
C LYS A 426 20.43 1.07 -29.21
N GLU A 427 20.78 2.36 -29.06
CA GLU A 427 21.56 3.09 -30.08
C GLU A 427 22.97 2.50 -30.26
N ILE A 428 23.62 2.10 -29.14
CA ILE A 428 24.97 1.52 -29.14
C ILE A 428 24.97 0.12 -29.76
N VAL A 429 24.05 -0.76 -29.33
CA VAL A 429 23.93 -2.14 -29.86
C VAL A 429 23.55 -2.13 -31.33
N SER A 430 22.72 -1.18 -31.77
CA SER A 430 22.38 -0.99 -33.20
C SER A 430 23.50 -0.34 -34.01
N LYS A 431 24.68 -0.08 -33.41
CA LYS A 431 25.85 0.57 -34.02
C LYS A 431 25.56 1.96 -34.63
N ILE A 432 24.53 2.64 -34.14
CA ILE A 432 24.17 4.02 -34.53
C ILE A 432 25.15 5.01 -33.93
N LYS A 433 25.56 4.75 -32.67
CA LYS A 433 26.55 5.56 -31.93
C LYS A 433 27.49 4.65 -31.17
N LEU A 434 28.72 5.12 -30.92
CA LEU A 434 29.70 4.46 -30.04
C LEU A 434 29.54 4.87 -28.60
N ASN A 435 29.15 6.14 -28.38
CA ASN A 435 28.86 6.74 -27.09
C ASN A 435 27.66 7.69 -27.23
N VAL A 436 26.93 7.89 -26.14
CA VAL A 436 25.76 8.75 -26.08
C VAL A 436 26.01 9.86 -25.07
N GLU A 437 25.97 11.10 -25.54
CA GLU A 437 25.98 12.27 -24.70
C GLU A 437 24.58 12.87 -24.65
N VAL A 438 24.07 13.11 -23.42
CA VAL A 438 22.75 13.68 -23.18
C VAL A 438 22.88 15.05 -22.56
N ASP A 439 22.31 16.03 -23.22
CA ASP A 439 22.23 17.43 -22.80
C ASP A 439 20.75 17.89 -22.72
N ASP A 440 20.53 19.14 -22.32
CA ASP A 440 19.22 19.77 -22.23
C ASP A 440 18.50 19.89 -23.59
N LYS A 441 19.24 19.91 -24.70
CA LYS A 441 18.71 20.09 -26.05
C LYS A 441 18.24 18.80 -26.70
N ASN A 442 18.87 17.67 -26.34
CA ASN A 442 18.59 16.39 -26.97
C ASN A 442 17.76 15.42 -26.11
N ILE A 443 17.47 15.80 -24.86
CA ILE A 443 16.76 14.97 -23.88
C ILE A 443 15.38 14.52 -24.39
N ASP A 444 14.69 15.36 -25.17
CA ASP A 444 13.37 15.07 -25.71
C ASP A 444 13.37 13.84 -26.66
N LYS A 445 14.51 13.55 -27.34
CA LYS A 445 14.69 12.35 -28.17
C LYS A 445 14.62 11.07 -27.32
N TYR A 446 15.12 11.13 -26.10
CA TYR A 446 15.18 9.96 -25.20
C TYR A 446 13.93 9.84 -24.33
N LEU A 447 13.43 10.92 -23.76
CA LEU A 447 12.34 10.88 -22.81
C LEU A 447 10.96 11.17 -23.42
N GLY A 448 10.94 11.84 -24.59
CA GLY A 448 9.72 12.26 -25.27
C GLY A 448 9.26 13.64 -24.80
N VAL A 449 7.97 13.93 -25.02
CA VAL A 449 7.38 15.23 -24.68
C VAL A 449 7.49 15.53 -23.18
N LYS A 450 7.81 16.75 -22.86
CA LYS A 450 7.88 17.28 -21.49
C LYS A 450 6.53 17.08 -20.79
N LYS A 451 6.55 16.45 -19.60
CA LYS A 451 5.34 16.07 -18.88
C LYS A 451 4.80 17.19 -18.00
N PHE A 452 5.70 18.02 -17.49
CA PHE A 452 5.38 19.08 -16.55
C PHE A 452 5.93 20.41 -17.05
N LYS A 453 5.17 21.46 -16.79
CA LYS A 453 5.62 22.83 -17.02
C LYS A 453 6.22 23.33 -15.71
N PHE A 454 7.45 23.81 -15.78
CA PHE A 454 8.18 24.33 -14.63
C PHE A 454 8.04 25.85 -14.59
N GLY A 455 7.67 26.40 -13.42
CA GLY A 455 7.65 27.84 -13.22
C GLY A 455 6.49 28.58 -13.90
N GLU A 456 5.36 27.92 -14.16
CA GLU A 456 4.15 28.65 -14.57
C GLU A 456 3.54 29.38 -13.36
N ILE A 457 4.18 30.51 -13.00
CA ILE A 457 3.48 31.57 -12.31
C ILE A 457 2.52 32.17 -13.33
N GLU A 458 1.32 32.54 -12.93
CA GLU A 458 0.43 33.36 -13.73
C GLU A 458 1.21 34.52 -14.33
N ASN A 459 1.02 34.81 -15.61
CA ASN A 459 1.79 35.86 -16.29
C ASN A 459 1.42 37.27 -15.83
N GLU A 460 0.26 37.43 -15.19
CA GLU A 460 -0.29 38.69 -14.75
C GLU A 460 -0.89 38.62 -13.34
N ASP A 461 -0.95 39.76 -12.66
CA ASP A 461 -1.65 39.88 -11.39
C ASP A 461 -3.16 39.85 -11.62
N LYS A 462 -3.85 38.85 -11.07
CA LYS A 462 -5.29 38.63 -11.31
C LYS A 462 -6.14 38.94 -10.08
N VAL A 463 -7.39 39.35 -10.33
CA VAL A 463 -8.37 39.52 -9.29
C VAL A 463 -8.97 38.17 -8.91
N GLY A 464 -9.03 37.86 -7.62
CA GLY A 464 -9.64 36.65 -7.10
C GLY A 464 -8.79 35.38 -7.23
N VAL A 465 -7.57 35.46 -7.73
CA VAL A 465 -6.68 34.28 -7.92
C VAL A 465 -5.49 34.35 -6.98
N VAL A 466 -5.37 33.36 -6.10
CA VAL A 466 -4.28 33.24 -5.10
C VAL A 466 -3.50 31.97 -5.32
N THR A 467 -2.17 32.05 -5.16
CA THR A 467 -1.33 30.88 -5.06
C THR A 467 -1.19 30.46 -3.60
N GLY A 468 -1.81 29.36 -3.24
CA GLY A 468 -1.64 28.67 -1.96
C GLY A 468 -0.55 27.61 -2.04
N LEU A 469 -0.18 27.05 -0.88
CA LEU A 469 0.78 25.97 -0.76
C LEU A 469 0.12 24.74 -0.09
N ALA A 470 0.11 23.63 -0.78
CA ALA A 470 -0.40 22.36 -0.28
C ALA A 470 0.74 21.37 0.01
N TRP A 471 0.50 20.50 0.98
CA TRP A 471 1.32 19.32 1.22
C TRP A 471 0.59 18.07 0.72
N THR A 472 1.29 17.19 0.04
CA THR A 472 0.79 15.90 -0.45
C THR A 472 1.78 14.80 -0.11
N GLU A 473 1.37 13.55 -0.16
CA GLU A 473 2.26 12.39 0.06
C GLU A 473 3.47 12.36 -0.89
N VAL A 474 3.37 12.99 -2.04
CA VAL A 474 4.45 13.10 -3.04
C VAL A 474 5.29 14.38 -2.88
N GLY A 475 4.95 15.23 -1.93
CA GLY A 475 5.66 16.48 -1.62
C GLY A 475 4.77 17.71 -1.61
N GLY A 476 5.38 18.90 -1.57
CA GLY A 476 4.66 20.16 -1.66
C GLY A 476 4.22 20.48 -3.09
N GLU A 477 3.08 21.13 -3.23
CA GLU A 477 2.50 21.59 -4.50
C GLU A 477 1.99 23.02 -4.41
N LEU A 478 2.01 23.74 -5.54
CA LEU A 478 1.31 25.02 -5.67
C LEU A 478 -0.17 24.74 -5.86
N LEU A 479 -1.01 25.48 -5.14
CA LEU A 479 -2.45 25.36 -5.17
C LEU A 479 -3.05 26.66 -5.67
N SER A 480 -3.67 26.69 -6.85
CA SER A 480 -4.46 27.84 -7.27
C SER A 480 -5.78 27.85 -6.52
N ILE A 481 -6.15 29.00 -5.97
CA ILE A 481 -7.44 29.27 -5.34
C ILE A 481 -8.08 30.41 -6.10
N GLU A 482 -9.20 30.14 -6.74
CA GLU A 482 -9.91 31.10 -7.57
C GLU A 482 -11.25 31.45 -6.93
N SER A 483 -11.52 32.72 -6.74
CA SER A 483 -12.80 33.24 -6.25
C SER A 483 -13.45 34.13 -7.29
N VAL A 484 -14.69 33.83 -7.62
CA VAL A 484 -15.52 34.61 -8.52
C VAL A 484 -16.76 35.07 -7.79
N VAL A 485 -17.15 36.31 -8.06
CA VAL A 485 -18.34 36.94 -7.50
C VAL A 485 -19.35 37.20 -8.62
N MET A 486 -20.56 36.72 -8.44
CA MET A 486 -21.65 36.87 -9.42
C MET A 486 -22.93 37.39 -8.77
N PRO A 487 -23.86 38.01 -9.53
CA PRO A 487 -25.18 38.39 -9.00
C PRO A 487 -25.90 37.15 -8.41
N GLY A 488 -26.50 37.30 -7.23
CA GLY A 488 -27.12 36.15 -6.56
C GLY A 488 -27.86 36.53 -5.28
N LYS A 489 -27.95 35.59 -4.35
CA LYS A 489 -28.67 35.70 -3.07
C LYS A 489 -27.76 35.43 -1.85
N GLY A 490 -26.48 35.69 -1.97
CA GLY A 490 -25.50 35.48 -0.90
C GLY A 490 -25.07 34.04 -0.70
N LYS A 491 -25.26 33.15 -1.68
CA LYS A 491 -24.82 31.76 -1.61
C LYS A 491 -23.29 31.67 -1.63
N LEU A 492 -22.77 30.62 -0.98
CA LEU A 492 -21.38 30.26 -1.05
C LEU A 492 -21.26 28.88 -1.72
N GLU A 493 -20.69 28.87 -2.89
CA GLU A 493 -20.46 27.65 -3.66
C GLU A 493 -18.96 27.30 -3.67
N HIS A 494 -18.64 26.03 -3.73
CA HIS A 494 -17.27 25.57 -3.81
C HIS A 494 -17.16 24.35 -4.74
N THR A 495 -16.08 24.29 -5.50
CA THR A 495 -15.76 23.18 -6.40
C THR A 495 -14.28 22.84 -6.32
N GLY A 496 -13.88 21.61 -6.71
CA GLY A 496 -12.48 21.15 -6.72
C GLY A 496 -12.19 19.93 -5.87
N LYS A 497 -13.20 19.08 -5.54
CA LYS A 497 -13.05 17.84 -4.77
C LYS A 497 -12.42 18.08 -3.39
N LEU A 498 -13.02 19.03 -2.65
CA LEU A 498 -12.56 19.48 -1.35
C LEU A 498 -13.06 18.57 -0.22
N GLY A 499 -12.20 18.25 0.72
CA GLY A 499 -12.54 17.57 1.96
C GLY A 499 -13.30 18.47 2.94
N ASP A 500 -13.77 17.90 4.04
CA ASP A 500 -14.68 18.61 4.95
C ASP A 500 -13.98 19.72 5.72
N VAL A 501 -12.72 19.53 6.14
CA VAL A 501 -11.92 20.56 6.82
C VAL A 501 -11.71 21.79 5.91
N MET A 502 -11.45 21.57 4.63
CA MET A 502 -11.29 22.66 3.67
C MET A 502 -12.59 23.40 3.41
N LYS A 503 -13.74 22.70 3.37
CA LYS A 503 -15.08 23.32 3.27
C LYS A 503 -15.42 24.19 4.49
N GLU A 504 -15.04 23.74 5.69
CA GLU A 504 -15.17 24.53 6.92
C GLU A 504 -14.28 25.78 6.88
N SER A 505 -13.05 25.65 6.41
CA SER A 505 -12.12 26.77 6.24
C SER A 505 -12.68 27.85 5.29
N ILE A 506 -13.36 27.44 4.20
CA ILE A 506 -14.05 28.35 3.27
C ILE A 506 -15.18 29.11 3.98
N LYS A 507 -15.98 28.43 4.82
CA LYS A 507 -17.06 29.06 5.58
C LYS A 507 -16.50 30.06 6.61
N ALA A 508 -15.43 29.68 7.32
CA ALA A 508 -14.74 30.55 8.27
C ALA A 508 -14.18 31.80 7.58
N ALA A 509 -13.54 31.62 6.42
CA ALA A 509 -13.00 32.72 5.61
C ALA A 509 -14.11 33.71 5.19
N LYS A 510 -15.25 33.24 4.66
CA LYS A 510 -16.39 34.10 4.30
C LYS A 510 -16.92 34.84 5.52
N SER A 511 -17.06 34.16 6.67
CA SER A 511 -17.58 34.79 7.89
C SER A 511 -16.65 35.89 8.40
N TYR A 512 -15.33 35.64 8.38
CA TYR A 512 -14.33 36.66 8.73
C TYR A 512 -14.37 37.85 7.79
N VAL A 513 -14.38 37.64 6.47
CA VAL A 513 -14.47 38.75 5.49
C VAL A 513 -15.74 39.56 5.67
N ARG A 514 -16.87 38.90 5.93
CA ARG A 514 -18.16 39.60 6.20
C ARG A 514 -18.08 40.43 7.46
N SER A 515 -17.43 39.95 8.53
CA SER A 515 -17.31 40.70 9.79
C SER A 515 -16.42 41.94 9.69
N ARG A 516 -15.50 41.96 8.73
CA ARG A 516 -14.54 43.06 8.49
C ARG A 516 -14.76 43.79 7.16
N CYS A 517 -15.91 43.61 6.54
CA CYS A 517 -16.16 44.09 5.20
C CYS A 517 -15.93 45.62 5.03
N LEU A 518 -16.27 46.41 6.05
CA LEU A 518 -16.11 47.88 6.00
C LEU A 518 -14.61 48.28 5.96
N ASP A 519 -13.77 47.54 6.66
CA ASP A 519 -12.32 47.76 6.67
C ASP A 519 -11.72 47.49 5.27
N TYR A 520 -12.36 46.63 4.49
CA TYR A 520 -11.93 46.22 3.14
C TYR A 520 -12.59 46.99 2.01
N GLY A 521 -13.39 48.03 2.34
CA GLY A 521 -14.11 48.80 1.35
C GLY A 521 -15.31 48.08 0.71
N ILE A 522 -15.84 47.06 1.38
CA ILE A 522 -16.95 46.24 0.88
C ILE A 522 -18.22 46.60 1.65
N ILE A 523 -19.28 47.01 0.93
CA ILE A 523 -20.57 47.31 1.55
C ILE A 523 -21.32 46.06 1.99
N PRO A 524 -21.91 46.00 3.20
CA PRO A 524 -22.56 44.81 3.74
C PRO A 524 -23.62 44.15 2.85
N PRO A 525 -24.49 44.90 2.13
CA PRO A 525 -25.46 44.30 1.21
C PRO A 525 -24.88 43.47 0.08
N THR A 526 -23.58 43.62 -0.21
CA THR A 526 -22.89 42.81 -1.23
C THR A 526 -22.98 41.32 -0.92
N PHE A 527 -22.88 40.93 0.36
CA PHE A 527 -22.97 39.55 0.77
C PHE A 527 -24.37 38.92 0.64
N GLU A 528 -25.39 39.73 0.42
CA GLU A 528 -26.77 39.27 0.24
C GLU A 528 -27.21 39.32 -1.24
N LYS A 529 -26.56 40.18 -2.04
CA LYS A 529 -26.89 40.41 -3.45
C LYS A 529 -25.93 39.71 -4.41
N LYS A 530 -24.86 39.15 -3.92
CA LYS A 530 -23.85 38.45 -4.74
C LYS A 530 -23.54 37.08 -4.17
N ASP A 531 -23.49 36.09 -5.04
CA ASP A 531 -23.00 34.76 -4.73
C ASP A 531 -21.48 34.72 -4.90
N ILE A 532 -20.82 33.95 -4.04
CA ILE A 532 -19.37 33.75 -4.07
C ILE A 532 -19.10 32.29 -4.43
N HIS A 533 -18.34 32.05 -5.50
CA HIS A 533 -17.93 30.73 -5.90
C HIS A 533 -16.41 30.63 -5.77
N ILE A 534 -15.97 29.65 -4.97
CA ILE A 534 -14.54 29.32 -4.80
C ILE A 534 -14.24 28.04 -5.53
N HIS A 535 -13.29 28.12 -6.45
CA HIS A 535 -12.80 26.97 -7.20
C HIS A 535 -11.35 26.68 -6.87
N VAL A 536 -11.04 25.40 -6.61
CA VAL A 536 -9.65 24.94 -6.47
C VAL A 536 -9.41 23.92 -7.58
N PRO A 537 -8.72 24.31 -8.66
CA PRO A 537 -8.46 23.44 -9.82
C PRO A 537 -7.79 22.11 -9.47
N GLU A 538 -7.62 21.22 -10.46
CA GLU A 538 -7.07 19.86 -10.32
C GLU A 538 -7.97 18.90 -9.51
N GLY A 539 -9.22 18.77 -9.94
CA GLY A 539 -10.22 17.88 -9.31
C GLY A 539 -9.89 16.37 -9.29
N ALA A 540 -8.80 15.96 -9.93
CA ALA A 540 -8.33 14.58 -9.88
C ALA A 540 -7.74 14.18 -8.52
N THR A 541 -7.15 15.14 -7.79
CA THR A 541 -6.53 14.92 -6.47
C THR A 541 -7.45 15.47 -5.37
N PRO A 542 -7.87 14.64 -4.39
CA PRO A 542 -8.57 15.13 -3.21
C PRO A 542 -7.71 16.13 -2.44
N LYS A 543 -8.33 17.21 -1.97
CA LYS A 543 -7.66 18.28 -1.21
C LYS A 543 -8.38 18.45 0.11
N ASP A 544 -7.65 18.36 1.21
CA ASP A 544 -8.19 18.62 2.54
C ASP A 544 -7.14 19.29 3.43
N GLY A 545 -7.62 20.02 4.43
CA GLY A 545 -6.78 20.67 5.42
C GLY A 545 -7.07 22.17 5.60
N PRO A 546 -6.77 22.73 6.78
CA PRO A 546 -7.10 24.12 7.12
C PRO A 546 -6.08 25.12 6.56
N SER A 547 -4.92 24.68 6.09
CA SER A 547 -3.76 25.53 5.75
C SER A 547 -3.94 26.46 4.55
N ALA A 548 -5.08 26.38 3.84
CA ALA A 548 -5.45 27.28 2.76
C ALA A 548 -6.29 28.49 3.23
N GLY A 549 -6.56 28.61 4.52
CA GLY A 549 -7.47 29.59 5.10
C GLY A 549 -7.14 31.05 4.73
N ILE A 550 -5.87 31.46 4.88
CA ILE A 550 -5.46 32.81 4.50
C ILE A 550 -5.58 33.06 2.99
N GLY A 551 -5.32 32.04 2.16
CA GLY A 551 -5.52 32.11 0.72
C GLY A 551 -6.99 32.27 0.34
N MET A 552 -7.90 31.58 1.03
CA MET A 552 -9.35 31.72 0.85
C MET A 552 -9.82 33.14 1.19
N VAL A 553 -9.37 33.68 2.33
CA VAL A 553 -9.71 35.05 2.71
C VAL A 553 -9.21 36.05 1.67
N THR A 554 -7.91 35.92 1.27
CA THR A 554 -7.31 36.84 0.30
C THR A 554 -8.02 36.80 -1.05
N SER A 555 -8.40 35.61 -1.53
CA SER A 555 -9.12 35.45 -2.80
C SER A 555 -10.52 36.05 -2.75
N ILE A 556 -11.26 35.87 -1.63
CA ILE A 556 -12.59 36.45 -1.43
C ILE A 556 -12.51 37.99 -1.36
N VAL A 557 -11.57 38.54 -0.56
CA VAL A 557 -11.38 39.98 -0.44
C VAL A 557 -11.02 40.59 -1.79
N SER A 558 -10.09 40.00 -2.52
CA SER A 558 -9.70 40.42 -3.85
C SER A 558 -10.90 40.44 -4.83
N ALA A 559 -11.67 39.38 -4.87
CA ALA A 559 -12.83 39.24 -5.76
C ALA A 559 -13.93 40.25 -5.43
N LEU A 560 -14.15 40.55 -4.14
CA LEU A 560 -15.18 41.51 -3.71
C LEU A 560 -14.74 42.97 -3.84
N SER A 561 -13.46 43.28 -3.58
CA SER A 561 -12.90 44.63 -3.69
C SER A 561 -12.45 45.00 -5.12
N GLY A 562 -12.31 44.00 -6.01
CA GLY A 562 -11.75 44.19 -7.35
C GLY A 562 -10.25 44.48 -7.38
N THR A 563 -9.54 44.23 -6.29
CA THR A 563 -8.10 44.47 -6.18
C THR A 563 -7.31 43.20 -6.57
N SER A 564 -6.37 43.35 -7.52
CA SER A 564 -5.56 42.21 -7.99
C SER A 564 -4.58 41.71 -6.91
N ILE A 565 -4.26 40.45 -6.99
CA ILE A 565 -3.29 39.76 -6.12
C ILE A 565 -1.96 39.62 -6.88
N ARG A 566 -0.87 39.81 -6.18
CA ARG A 566 0.49 39.67 -6.73
C ARG A 566 0.77 38.22 -7.10
N LYS A 567 1.17 37.98 -8.33
CA LYS A 567 1.52 36.67 -8.91
C LYS A 567 2.74 36.02 -8.29
N ASP A 568 3.67 36.82 -7.76
CA ASP A 568 4.93 36.37 -7.19
C ASP A 568 4.82 36.00 -5.70
N VAL A 569 3.60 36.07 -5.13
CA VAL A 569 3.32 35.78 -3.73
C VAL A 569 2.56 34.45 -3.60
N ALA A 570 3.06 33.57 -2.76
CA ALA A 570 2.31 32.39 -2.30
C ALA A 570 2.10 32.46 -0.79
N MET A 571 1.09 31.76 -0.31
CA MET A 571 0.74 31.81 1.11
C MET A 571 0.25 30.47 1.65
N THR A 572 0.43 30.27 2.96
CA THR A 572 -0.10 29.13 3.70
C THR A 572 -0.37 29.53 5.14
N GLY A 573 -1.50 29.17 5.69
CA GLY A 573 -1.90 29.45 7.07
C GLY A 573 -3.37 29.13 7.29
N GLU A 574 -3.70 28.66 8.48
CA GLU A 574 -5.06 28.52 8.93
C GLU A 574 -5.58 29.87 9.46
N VAL A 575 -6.84 30.17 9.26
CA VAL A 575 -7.46 31.42 9.71
C VAL A 575 -8.53 31.16 10.77
N THR A 576 -8.51 31.95 11.83
CA THR A 576 -9.58 31.98 12.82
C THR A 576 -10.66 32.99 12.44
N LEU A 577 -11.86 32.90 13.04
CA LEU A 577 -12.95 33.88 12.88
C LEU A 577 -12.57 35.30 13.33
N ARG A 578 -11.46 35.47 14.04
CA ARG A 578 -10.93 36.77 14.48
C ARG A 578 -9.77 37.29 13.65
N GLY A 579 -9.36 36.53 12.60
CA GLY A 579 -8.29 36.92 11.69
C GLY A 579 -6.89 36.49 12.11
N ARG A 580 -6.72 35.79 13.24
CA ARG A 580 -5.41 35.23 13.60
C ARG A 580 -5.00 34.15 12.61
N VAL A 581 -3.72 34.12 12.29
CA VAL A 581 -3.11 33.11 11.43
C VAL A 581 -2.48 32.04 12.32
N LEU A 582 -2.95 30.79 12.19
CA LEU A 582 -2.50 29.65 13.00
C LEU A 582 -1.43 28.83 12.26
N PRO A 583 -0.56 28.12 13.00
CA PRO A 583 0.53 27.33 12.44
C PRO A 583 0.04 26.15 11.60
N ILE A 584 0.91 25.71 10.68
CA ILE A 584 0.63 24.64 9.72
C ILE A 584 1.75 23.59 9.73
N GLY A 585 1.44 22.40 9.22
CA GLY A 585 2.41 21.34 9.00
C GLY A 585 3.01 21.34 7.59
N GLY A 586 4.17 20.65 7.44
CA GLY A 586 4.80 20.41 6.14
C GLY A 586 5.40 21.68 5.52
N LEU A 587 5.92 22.62 6.32
CA LEU A 587 6.45 23.90 5.84
C LEU A 587 7.60 23.70 4.85
N LYS A 588 8.52 22.77 5.10
CA LYS A 588 9.67 22.52 4.23
C LYS A 588 9.25 22.13 2.82
N GLU A 589 8.32 21.19 2.70
CA GLU A 589 7.81 20.71 1.42
C GLU A 589 7.05 21.82 0.67
N LYS A 590 6.30 22.64 1.39
CA LYS A 590 5.58 23.79 0.84
C LYS A 590 6.52 24.85 0.28
N LEU A 591 7.59 25.19 1.02
CA LEU A 591 8.60 26.15 0.56
C LEU A 591 9.42 25.61 -0.62
N LEU A 592 9.71 24.30 -0.63
CA LEU A 592 10.32 23.65 -1.79
C LEU A 592 9.44 23.74 -3.04
N ALA A 593 8.12 23.60 -2.87
CA ALA A 593 7.18 23.77 -3.98
C ALA A 593 7.15 25.22 -4.48
N ALA A 594 7.12 26.18 -3.57
CA ALA A 594 7.18 27.61 -3.91
C ALA A 594 8.47 27.95 -4.69
N LEU A 595 9.61 27.49 -4.22
CA LEU A 595 10.90 27.70 -4.90
C LEU A 595 10.91 27.07 -6.30
N ARG A 596 10.44 25.82 -6.43
CA ARG A 596 10.31 25.13 -7.72
C ARG A 596 9.33 25.83 -8.66
N GLY A 597 8.25 26.37 -8.13
CA GLY A 597 7.24 27.11 -8.88
C GLY A 597 7.69 28.51 -9.30
N GLY A 598 8.87 28.99 -8.86
CA GLY A 598 9.38 30.31 -9.20
C GLY A 598 8.77 31.45 -8.39
N ILE A 599 8.06 31.16 -7.29
CA ILE A 599 7.53 32.14 -6.34
C ILE A 599 8.73 32.89 -5.72
N LYS A 600 8.55 34.19 -5.49
CA LYS A 600 9.57 35.04 -4.87
C LYS A 600 9.29 35.29 -3.40
N THR A 601 8.02 35.46 -3.03
CA THR A 601 7.62 35.80 -1.67
C THR A 601 6.66 34.75 -1.14
N VAL A 602 6.93 34.25 0.07
CA VAL A 602 6.03 33.29 0.74
C VAL A 602 5.60 33.84 2.10
N ILE A 603 4.30 33.87 2.32
CA ILE A 603 3.70 34.28 3.60
C ILE A 603 3.42 33.02 4.42
N ILE A 604 3.92 33.00 5.65
CA ILE A 604 3.78 31.90 6.59
C ILE A 604 3.25 32.39 7.94
N PRO A 605 2.64 31.51 8.77
CA PRO A 605 2.32 31.87 10.14
C PRO A 605 3.58 32.16 10.98
N SER A 606 3.53 33.16 11.86
CA SER A 606 4.68 33.51 12.72
C SER A 606 5.12 32.37 13.63
N GLU A 607 4.19 31.54 14.10
CA GLU A 607 4.52 30.37 14.93
C GLU A 607 5.34 29.29 14.20
N ASN A 608 5.33 29.31 12.85
CA ASN A 608 6.20 28.45 12.03
C ASN A 608 7.59 29.02 11.78
N GLU A 609 7.95 30.20 12.30
CA GLU A 609 9.30 30.75 12.17
C GLU A 609 10.36 29.82 12.77
N LYS A 610 10.04 29.12 13.84
CA LYS A 610 10.89 28.09 14.44
C LYS A 610 11.26 26.97 13.47
N ASP A 611 10.38 26.64 12.52
CA ASP A 611 10.61 25.57 11.54
C ASP A 611 11.63 26.00 10.46
N LEU A 612 11.88 27.32 10.32
CA LEU A 612 12.89 27.86 9.37
C LEU A 612 14.31 27.47 9.74
N ILE A 613 14.60 27.27 11.04
CA ILE A 613 15.91 26.85 11.54
C ILE A 613 16.32 25.49 10.94
N GLU A 614 15.33 24.67 10.63
CA GLU A 614 15.54 23.33 10.08
C GLU A 614 15.71 23.29 8.55
N LEU A 615 15.57 24.41 7.88
CA LEU A 615 15.59 24.47 6.43
C LEU A 615 17.02 24.57 5.86
N PRO A 616 17.26 23.94 4.70
CA PRO A 616 18.51 24.17 3.96
C PRO A 616 18.68 25.64 3.57
N LYS A 617 19.92 26.14 3.62
CA LYS A 617 20.24 27.53 3.31
C LYS A 617 19.76 28.01 1.93
N ASN A 618 19.83 27.15 0.93
CA ASN A 618 19.37 27.44 -0.43
C ASN A 618 17.85 27.74 -0.55
N ILE A 619 17.01 27.28 0.38
CA ILE A 619 15.60 27.64 0.43
C ILE A 619 15.43 29.03 1.02
N ILE A 620 16.15 29.31 2.10
CA ILE A 620 16.06 30.60 2.80
C ILE A 620 16.60 31.72 1.92
N GLU A 621 17.67 31.47 1.19
CA GLU A 621 18.29 32.46 0.27
C GLU A 621 17.47 32.65 -1.03
N GLY A 622 16.73 31.63 -1.45
CA GLY A 622 15.94 31.65 -2.70
C GLY A 622 14.54 32.23 -2.58
N LEU A 623 14.04 32.44 -1.36
CA LEU A 623 12.68 32.90 -1.09
C LEU A 623 12.68 34.05 -0.07
N LYS A 624 11.86 35.08 -0.32
CA LYS A 624 11.53 36.08 0.71
C LYS A 624 10.42 35.49 1.58
N ILE A 625 10.74 34.95 2.75
CA ILE A 625 9.78 34.37 3.67
C ILE A 625 9.34 35.45 4.65
N ILE A 626 8.03 35.65 4.78
CA ILE A 626 7.44 36.69 5.64
C ILE A 626 6.52 36.02 6.66
N PRO A 627 6.91 35.97 7.94
CA PRO A 627 6.03 35.53 9.01
C PRO A 627 4.96 36.57 9.30
N VAL A 628 3.72 36.14 9.55
CA VAL A 628 2.56 36.99 9.83
C VAL A 628 1.74 36.42 10.99
N ASN A 629 1.11 37.30 11.77
CA ASN A 629 0.21 36.95 12.86
C ASN A 629 -1.27 37.09 12.48
N ASP A 630 -1.59 38.04 11.63
CA ASP A 630 -2.95 38.42 11.30
C ASP A 630 -3.18 38.51 9.78
N VAL A 631 -4.41 38.30 9.38
CA VAL A 631 -4.85 38.39 7.97
C VAL A 631 -4.62 39.77 7.38
N GLU A 632 -4.68 40.84 8.18
CA GLU A 632 -4.44 42.22 7.71
C GLU A 632 -3.01 42.37 7.15
N GLU A 633 -2.01 41.75 7.80
CA GLU A 633 -0.63 41.74 7.29
C GLU A 633 -0.55 40.96 5.98
N VAL A 634 -1.27 39.82 5.86
CA VAL A 634 -1.33 39.04 4.62
C VAL A 634 -1.86 39.88 3.47
N LEU A 635 -2.98 40.59 3.67
CA LEU A 635 -3.62 41.41 2.64
C LEU A 635 -2.71 42.54 2.17
N LYS A 636 -2.00 43.22 3.10
CA LYS A 636 -1.05 44.29 2.75
C LYS A 636 0.10 43.81 1.87
N ILE A 637 0.55 42.57 2.05
CA ILE A 637 1.65 41.98 1.28
C ILE A 637 1.18 41.43 -0.06
N ALA A 638 0.01 40.76 -0.04
CA ALA A 638 -0.49 39.99 -1.18
C ALA A 638 -1.22 40.84 -2.24
N LEU A 639 -1.89 41.90 -1.83
CA LEU A 639 -2.67 42.78 -2.75
C LEU A 639 -1.74 43.79 -3.43
N THR A 640 -2.10 44.17 -4.66
CA THR A 640 -1.37 45.18 -5.45
C THR A 640 -1.65 46.61 -5.02
N LYS A 641 -2.77 46.83 -4.30
CA LYS A 641 -3.18 48.14 -3.76
C LYS A 641 -3.73 47.98 -2.35
N GLU A 642 -3.53 48.99 -1.53
CA GLU A 642 -4.11 49.02 -0.19
C GLU A 642 -5.65 49.17 -0.27
N LEU A 643 -6.33 48.53 0.66
CA LEU A 643 -7.78 48.58 0.80
C LEU A 643 -8.17 49.85 1.55
N ASN A 644 -9.17 50.55 1.07
CA ASN A 644 -9.66 51.78 1.71
C ASN A 644 -10.90 51.45 2.56
N PRO A 645 -10.85 51.63 3.88
CA PRO A 645 -12.00 51.45 4.76
C PRO A 645 -13.14 52.45 4.37
N ILE A 646 -14.36 51.98 4.47
CA ILE A 646 -15.54 52.77 4.21
C ILE A 646 -16.42 52.90 5.45
N LYS A 647 -17.13 54.04 5.56
CA LYS A 647 -18.19 54.19 6.57
C LYS A 647 -19.51 53.81 5.90
N TRP A 648 -20.20 52.83 6.49
CA TRP A 648 -21.52 52.41 6.04
C TRP A 648 -22.55 52.79 7.10
N ILE A 649 -23.58 53.54 6.69
CA ILE A 649 -24.73 53.84 7.52
C ILE A 649 -25.90 53.09 6.91
N GLU A 650 -26.50 52.18 7.67
CA GLU A 650 -27.70 51.49 7.27
C GLU A 650 -28.83 52.52 7.21
N VAL A 651 -29.31 52.82 6.01
CA VAL A 651 -30.48 53.68 5.82
C VAL A 651 -31.70 52.82 6.14
N ASP A 652 -32.02 52.71 7.41
CA ASP A 652 -33.27 52.11 7.85
C ASP A 652 -34.44 52.80 7.14
N ASN A 653 -35.37 52.01 6.66
CA ASN A 653 -36.63 52.39 5.98
C ASN A 653 -37.33 53.61 6.60
N ILE A 654 -36.94 54.81 6.22
CA ILE A 654 -37.67 56.06 6.54
C ILE A 654 -38.93 56.14 5.70
N GLN A 655 -39.13 55.33 4.68
CA GLN A 655 -40.29 55.40 3.78
C GLN A 655 -41.57 54.75 4.34
N ASN A 656 -41.61 54.12 5.48
CA ASN A 656 -42.83 53.52 6.05
C ASN A 656 -43.46 54.37 7.19
N LYS A 657 -42.92 55.54 7.55
CA LYS A 657 -43.50 56.39 8.59
C LYS A 657 -44.27 57.60 8.05
N GLU A 658 -44.13 57.96 6.79
CA GLU A 658 -44.88 59.10 6.22
C GLU A 658 -46.27 58.75 5.65
N THR A 659 -46.59 57.46 5.45
CA THR A 659 -47.88 57.03 4.91
C THR A 659 -48.94 56.69 5.96
N SER A 660 -48.63 56.78 7.25
CA SER A 660 -49.57 56.46 8.35
C SER A 660 -50.14 57.64 9.07
N GLN A 661 -49.83 58.92 8.62
CA GLN A 661 -50.36 60.11 9.24
C GLN A 661 -51.41 60.87 8.39
N GLN A 662 -51.85 60.31 7.29
CA GLN A 662 -52.99 60.94 6.54
C GLN A 662 -54.14 59.97 6.32
N LYS A 663 -54.91 59.69 7.36
CA LYS A 663 -56.31 59.28 7.28
C LYS A 663 -56.97 59.51 8.65
N SER A 664 -57.32 60.70 8.98
CA SER A 664 -58.45 60.99 9.89
C SER A 664 -59.72 60.99 9.05
N PRO A 665 -60.73 60.26 9.38
CA PRO A 665 -62.04 60.44 8.74
C PRO A 665 -62.76 61.59 9.41
N ILE A 666 -63.27 62.52 8.56
CA ILE A 666 -64.32 63.40 8.91
C ILE A 666 -65.64 62.69 8.66
N ASN A 667 -66.54 62.72 9.69
CA ASN A 667 -67.93 62.31 9.86
C ASN A 667 -68.19 60.85 10.08
#